data_baec06c4b17a7c13f09ae163c1d1db79
#
_entry.id   baec06c4b17a7c13f09ae163c1d1db79
#
_cell.length_a   1.000
_cell.length_b   1.000
_cell.length_c   1.000
_cell.angle_alpha   90.00
_cell.angle_beta   90.00
_cell.angle_gamma   90.00
#
_symmetry.space_group_name_H-M   'P 1'
#
loop_
_entity.id
_entity.type
_entity.pdbx_description
1 polymer ?
#
loop_
_entity_poly.entity_id
_entity_poly.type
_entity_poly.pdbx_seq_one_letter_code
_entity_poly.pdbx_strand_id
1 'polypeptide(L)'
;MIGQTIAHYEITALLGRGGMGEVYRAHDTKLGRDVALKFLPEAMARDAARLARFQQEARTVASLNHPNIVTLFSVEEAGGTRFLTMELVDGQGLDHHVVPDGLPVERVIELGTRIADALATAHDKGIVHRDLKPANVMLSAGGTLKVLDFGLAKLDPSDTGRSEATDETVAVGVTAEDQVVGTIPYMAPEQVRGQEVDPRTDLFALGVLLYELATGRRPFQGDTPGVVSSSILRDEPVLVGAIRADAPPDLERIIARCLEKDPGDRYQTARDVSSELRFVGKGRRGERILISPPTPSTPLLGRDATIEEAITRLEQGARVLTVSGYGGTGKTRFSIELFRRRAPEYDGGAAFVSLASVTDPAEVLPTVASTLDIAEAHGRSALEAIATVIGHRPFLLVLDNLEQVLDAATDIAELVARCDALQVIATSRAPLKIGAESEFPLPPLELPDEAEHSPDRLQACPSVALFVQRAVRVKPDFRLDASNADAVSGICRQLDGLPLALELAAARVRIMEPSKLLLRLDHALDLLSSGDRDLPLRQRTLRATISWSYSLLDDTEQRLLRRCSVFHEGWTFEAMEQVCYADDDRWRALDELESLVEKGLVRVIGGGDRYALLETIRAFSAEQLHATGETEQLRDRHARFFTEWMAGMYEEFRDERQVPAMGRFRADIANELAAIHWLLARAREGDIGALESVLLLCGRLNWFWHVSGMHNTARGLYDEALAMARENEPSPGRGLALLGAGMVSITTGEWDRALEEWTAAHRDGIALGDDAIASEGAMGMGYVHLNSGRLAEAREPLERSIELGAGGVCPFVESLSMSCKGMLLFQEGDLDEGVRLVEQALQAQQRRKDCEVGGISLSFLASMSFARGDLDRAREFYVESERTFEEVGDRPEVARVQCEAGWTALAADDPAAAGATFRRALLTYEEVGSPRGTGLAMLGLAAVEAAEGRPERAVAIGSAAQALTERAGVVCDHPMDPGVVDRIEELKSAIPAATVGGLLAGASELTPADVLAILSDNRAA
;
A
#
# COMPACT_ATOMS: atom_id res chain seq x y z
N MET A 1 -30.28 65.51 -37.47
CA MET A 1 -28.81 65.53 -37.78
C MET A 1 -28.45 65.02 -39.18
N ILE A 2 -29.37 64.30 -39.89
CA ILE A 2 -29.13 63.81 -41.25
C ILE A 2 -28.82 64.98 -42.21
N GLY A 3 -27.79 64.92 -43.05
CA GLY A 3 -27.33 65.96 -43.96
C GLY A 3 -26.44 67.03 -43.30
N GLN A 4 -26.08 66.92 -42.02
CA GLN A 4 -25.16 67.85 -41.35
C GLN A 4 -23.78 67.29 -41.34
N THR A 5 -22.79 68.16 -41.40
CA THR A 5 -21.37 67.79 -41.23
C THR A 5 -20.91 68.16 -39.81
N ILE A 6 -20.44 67.18 -39.04
CA ILE A 6 -19.86 67.32 -37.69
C ILE A 6 -18.38 67.01 -37.77
N ALA A 7 -17.52 67.99 -37.50
CA ALA A 7 -16.07 67.89 -37.75
C ALA A 7 -15.80 67.59 -39.23
N HIS A 8 -15.40 66.41 -39.57
CA HIS A 8 -15.15 65.93 -40.93
C HIS A 8 -16.04 64.75 -41.35
N TYR A 9 -17.07 64.46 -40.56
CA TYR A 9 -18.01 63.36 -40.77
C TYR A 9 -19.36 63.94 -41.37
N GLU A 10 -19.75 63.52 -42.53
CA GLU A 10 -21.06 63.85 -43.17
C GLU A 10 -22.08 62.76 -42.77
N ILE A 11 -23.09 63.10 -41.99
CA ILE A 11 -24.12 62.22 -41.49
C ILE A 11 -25.13 61.88 -42.59
N THR A 12 -25.17 60.59 -42.97
CA THR A 12 -25.96 60.12 -44.10
C THR A 12 -27.30 59.47 -43.71
N ALA A 13 -27.31 58.69 -42.56
CA ALA A 13 -28.56 58.04 -42.15
C ALA A 13 -28.55 57.79 -40.62
N LEU A 14 -29.73 57.61 -40.02
CA LEU A 14 -29.91 57.17 -38.66
C LEU A 14 -29.89 55.63 -38.68
N LEU A 15 -28.97 55.01 -37.88
CA LEU A 15 -28.88 53.59 -37.76
C LEU A 15 -29.68 53.01 -36.57
N GLY A 16 -29.76 53.77 -35.45
CA GLY A 16 -30.52 53.35 -34.30
C GLY A 16 -30.71 54.49 -33.27
N ARG A 17 -31.73 54.39 -32.42
CA ARG A 17 -32.01 55.29 -31.30
C ARG A 17 -32.26 54.40 -30.06
N GLY A 18 -31.52 54.64 -29.01
CA GLY A 18 -31.67 53.88 -27.78
C GLY A 18 -31.34 54.72 -26.54
N GLY A 19 -31.43 54.14 -25.36
CA GLY A 19 -31.17 54.79 -24.08
C GLY A 19 -29.77 55.33 -23.86
N MET A 20 -28.85 54.89 -24.65
CA MET A 20 -27.45 55.30 -24.60
C MET A 20 -27.08 56.31 -25.72
N GLY A 21 -28.06 56.88 -26.40
CA GLY A 21 -27.84 57.85 -27.46
C GLY A 21 -28.31 57.42 -28.84
N GLU A 22 -28.00 58.24 -29.84
CA GLU A 22 -28.34 57.96 -31.23
C GLU A 22 -27.07 57.52 -32.01
N VAL A 23 -27.24 56.51 -32.87
CA VAL A 23 -26.15 56.01 -33.72
C VAL A 23 -26.49 56.34 -35.17
N TYR A 24 -25.56 57.05 -35.86
CA TYR A 24 -25.72 57.45 -37.23
C TYR A 24 -24.64 56.84 -38.13
N ARG A 25 -25.01 56.60 -39.40
CA ARG A 25 -24.04 56.36 -40.50
C ARG A 25 -23.48 57.67 -40.90
N ALA A 26 -22.18 57.78 -41.05
CA ALA A 26 -21.54 58.98 -41.58
C ALA A 26 -20.39 58.61 -42.53
N HIS A 27 -20.13 59.52 -43.46
CA HIS A 27 -18.95 59.43 -44.35
C HIS A 27 -17.81 60.27 -43.80
N ASP A 28 -16.67 59.57 -43.49
CA ASP A 28 -15.42 60.26 -43.13
C ASP A 28 -14.76 60.83 -44.36
N THR A 29 -14.90 62.20 -44.52
CA THR A 29 -14.41 62.93 -45.72
C THR A 29 -12.86 63.00 -45.75
N LYS A 30 -12.15 62.75 -44.65
CA LYS A 30 -10.70 62.73 -44.62
C LYS A 30 -10.08 61.38 -45.05
N LEU A 31 -10.73 60.28 -44.63
CA LEU A 31 -10.25 58.94 -44.90
C LEU A 31 -11.01 58.24 -46.04
N GLY A 32 -12.08 58.85 -46.56
CA GLY A 32 -12.87 58.32 -47.66
C GLY A 32 -13.57 56.96 -47.33
N ARG A 33 -14.06 56.82 -46.11
CA ARG A 33 -14.76 55.63 -45.67
C ARG A 33 -16.01 55.91 -44.88
N ASP A 34 -16.95 54.98 -44.85
CA ASP A 34 -18.13 55.08 -44.04
C ASP A 34 -17.87 54.54 -42.60
N VAL A 35 -18.40 55.22 -41.60
CA VAL A 35 -18.27 54.98 -40.18
C VAL A 35 -19.59 55.04 -39.45
N ALA A 36 -19.70 54.46 -38.26
CA ALA A 36 -20.80 54.67 -37.33
C ALA A 36 -20.41 55.75 -36.29
N LEU A 37 -21.30 56.74 -36.08
CA LEU A 37 -21.12 57.76 -35.04
C LEU A 37 -22.18 57.54 -33.95
N LYS A 38 -21.70 57.26 -32.69
CA LYS A 38 -22.60 57.16 -31.53
C LYS A 38 -22.50 58.38 -30.66
N PHE A 39 -23.62 59.20 -30.64
CA PHE A 39 -23.70 60.42 -29.85
C PHE A 39 -24.07 60.15 -28.40
N LEU A 40 -23.36 60.78 -27.47
CA LEU A 40 -23.62 60.66 -26.04
C LEU A 40 -24.79 61.52 -25.61
N PRO A 41 -25.68 61.04 -24.69
CA PRO A 41 -26.78 61.87 -24.13
C PRO A 41 -26.22 63.10 -23.40
N GLU A 42 -26.94 64.23 -23.53
CA GLU A 42 -26.56 65.53 -22.92
C GLU A 42 -26.40 65.40 -21.36
N ALA A 43 -27.17 64.52 -20.69
CA ALA A 43 -27.13 64.33 -19.27
C ALA A 43 -25.75 63.71 -18.80
N MET A 44 -25.16 62.90 -19.67
CA MET A 44 -23.86 62.26 -19.42
C MET A 44 -22.69 63.18 -19.70
N ALA A 45 -22.89 64.14 -20.67
CA ALA A 45 -21.86 65.08 -21.03
C ALA A 45 -21.66 66.21 -19.98
N ARG A 46 -22.63 66.43 -19.06
CA ARG A 46 -22.58 67.47 -18.01
C ARG A 46 -21.87 67.09 -16.75
N ASP A 47 -21.59 65.79 -16.48
CA ASP A 47 -20.90 65.30 -15.30
C ASP A 47 -19.42 64.97 -15.61
N ALA A 48 -18.52 65.79 -15.10
CA ALA A 48 -17.08 65.68 -15.40
C ALA A 48 -16.42 64.38 -14.89
N ALA A 49 -16.89 63.82 -13.77
CA ALA A 49 -16.37 62.58 -13.24
C ALA A 49 -16.83 61.35 -14.05
N ARG A 50 -18.10 61.34 -14.46
CA ARG A 50 -18.67 60.33 -15.36
C ARG A 50 -18.01 60.36 -16.73
N LEU A 51 -17.74 61.53 -17.22
CA LEU A 51 -17.08 61.69 -18.51
C LEU A 51 -15.62 61.24 -18.52
N ALA A 52 -14.84 61.53 -17.47
CA ALA A 52 -13.46 61.06 -17.37
C ALA A 52 -13.38 59.54 -17.34
N ARG A 53 -14.29 58.87 -16.61
CA ARG A 53 -14.40 57.40 -16.59
C ARG A 53 -14.80 56.84 -17.94
N PHE A 54 -15.81 57.37 -18.57
CA PHE A 54 -16.21 56.97 -19.92
C PHE A 54 -15.05 57.09 -20.93
N GLN A 55 -14.24 58.17 -20.86
CA GLN A 55 -13.07 58.34 -21.74
C GLN A 55 -12.00 57.27 -21.45
N GLN A 56 -11.82 56.88 -20.21
CA GLN A 56 -10.88 55.84 -19.83
C GLN A 56 -11.36 54.46 -20.30
N GLU A 57 -12.63 54.13 -20.10
CA GLU A 57 -13.21 52.86 -20.58
C GLU A 57 -13.15 52.81 -22.12
N ALA A 58 -13.52 53.86 -22.80
CA ALA A 58 -13.44 53.94 -24.28
C ALA A 58 -11.99 53.75 -24.79
N ARG A 59 -10.97 54.27 -24.10
CA ARG A 59 -9.55 54.04 -24.46
C ARG A 59 -9.17 52.56 -24.25
N THR A 60 -9.66 51.91 -23.19
CA THR A 60 -9.41 50.50 -22.94
C THR A 60 -10.09 49.62 -23.99
N VAL A 61 -11.36 49.89 -24.34
CA VAL A 61 -12.07 49.20 -25.43
C VAL A 61 -11.39 49.42 -26.78
N ALA A 62 -10.88 50.65 -27.06
CA ALA A 62 -10.13 50.94 -28.29
C ALA A 62 -8.83 50.15 -28.44
N SER A 63 -8.30 49.60 -27.35
CA SER A 63 -7.12 48.70 -27.37
C SER A 63 -7.46 47.25 -27.77
N LEU A 64 -8.76 46.89 -27.86
CA LEU A 64 -9.19 45.57 -28.28
C LEU A 64 -9.06 45.44 -29.82
N ASN A 65 -8.36 44.44 -30.24
CA ASN A 65 -8.24 44.09 -31.66
C ASN A 65 -8.63 42.64 -31.83
N HIS A 66 -9.86 42.39 -32.26
CA HIS A 66 -10.39 41.04 -32.45
C HIS A 66 -11.40 40.99 -33.61
N PRO A 67 -11.40 39.97 -34.45
CA PRO A 67 -12.28 39.93 -35.66
C PRO A 67 -13.78 39.99 -35.31
N ASN A 68 -14.16 39.54 -34.10
CA ASN A 68 -15.54 39.49 -33.64
C ASN A 68 -15.89 40.60 -32.62
N ILE A 69 -15.05 41.63 -32.45
CA ILE A 69 -15.34 42.82 -31.66
C ILE A 69 -15.40 44.00 -32.62
N VAL A 70 -16.36 44.94 -32.42
CA VAL A 70 -16.41 46.16 -33.20
C VAL A 70 -15.22 47.07 -32.89
N THR A 71 -14.52 47.58 -33.90
CA THR A 71 -13.36 48.44 -33.72
C THR A 71 -13.81 49.87 -33.38
N LEU A 72 -13.38 50.40 -32.23
CA LEU A 72 -13.52 51.76 -31.82
C LEU A 72 -12.36 52.59 -32.41
N PHE A 73 -12.63 53.60 -33.24
CA PHE A 73 -11.59 54.40 -33.90
C PHE A 73 -11.15 55.58 -33.06
N SER A 74 -12.12 56.38 -32.54
CA SER A 74 -11.81 57.60 -31.79
C SER A 74 -12.98 58.02 -30.88
N VAL A 75 -12.64 58.86 -29.90
CA VAL A 75 -13.58 59.64 -29.08
C VAL A 75 -13.37 61.10 -29.43
N GLU A 76 -14.37 61.75 -29.98
CA GLU A 76 -14.25 63.11 -30.51
C GLU A 76 -15.23 64.06 -29.86
N GLU A 77 -14.92 65.40 -29.96
CA GLU A 77 -15.77 66.46 -29.52
C GLU A 77 -15.79 67.58 -30.61
N ALA A 78 -16.97 67.92 -31.07
CA ALA A 78 -17.15 69.03 -32.06
C ALA A 78 -18.41 69.77 -31.74
N GLY A 79 -18.31 71.15 -31.71
CA GLY A 79 -19.46 72.06 -31.49
C GLY A 79 -20.14 71.81 -30.13
N GLY A 80 -19.44 71.35 -29.12
CA GLY A 80 -19.97 70.99 -27.80
C GLY A 80 -20.70 69.64 -27.72
N THR A 81 -20.74 68.90 -28.82
CA THR A 81 -21.32 67.56 -28.88
C THR A 81 -20.19 66.50 -28.90
N ARG A 82 -20.30 65.46 -28.07
CA ARG A 82 -19.35 64.37 -27.98
C ARG A 82 -19.90 63.11 -28.61
N PHE A 83 -19.04 62.39 -29.32
CA PHE A 83 -19.42 61.19 -30.03
C PHE A 83 -18.25 60.20 -30.13
N LEU A 84 -18.60 58.94 -30.27
CA LEU A 84 -17.64 57.81 -30.58
C LEU A 84 -17.67 57.53 -32.08
N THR A 85 -16.50 57.31 -32.65
CA THR A 85 -16.39 56.90 -34.05
C THR A 85 -15.96 55.43 -34.07
N MET A 86 -16.73 54.59 -34.73
CA MET A 86 -16.49 53.14 -34.75
C MET A 86 -16.71 52.52 -36.15
N GLU A 87 -16.27 51.31 -36.31
CA GLU A 87 -16.49 50.47 -37.47
C GLU A 87 -17.98 50.40 -37.83
N LEU A 88 -18.32 50.66 -39.07
CA LEU A 88 -19.70 50.45 -39.58
C LEU A 88 -19.88 48.97 -39.92
N VAL A 89 -20.74 48.28 -39.19
CA VAL A 89 -21.12 46.89 -39.47
C VAL A 89 -22.36 46.90 -40.36
N ASP A 90 -22.21 46.42 -41.60
CA ASP A 90 -23.32 46.24 -42.53
C ASP A 90 -24.04 44.91 -42.31
N GLY A 91 -25.02 44.89 -41.41
CA GLY A 91 -25.70 43.70 -40.97
C GLY A 91 -26.92 44.00 -40.08
N GLN A 92 -27.50 42.95 -39.49
CA GLN A 92 -28.64 43.02 -38.58
C GLN A 92 -28.26 42.45 -37.22
N GLY A 93 -28.94 42.88 -36.15
CA GLY A 93 -28.78 42.29 -34.81
C GLY A 93 -29.23 40.83 -34.78
N LEU A 94 -28.62 40.04 -33.89
CA LEU A 94 -28.99 38.63 -33.71
C LEU A 94 -30.46 38.43 -33.27
N ASP A 95 -31.07 39.45 -32.67
CA ASP A 95 -32.52 39.48 -32.35
C ASP A 95 -33.42 39.29 -33.58
N HIS A 96 -32.98 39.75 -34.76
CA HIS A 96 -33.67 39.53 -36.05
C HIS A 96 -33.46 38.11 -36.61
N HIS A 97 -32.55 37.34 -36.07
CA HIS A 97 -32.24 35.97 -36.51
C HIS A 97 -32.80 34.88 -35.59
N VAL A 98 -33.34 35.24 -34.42
CA VAL A 98 -34.02 34.27 -33.51
C VAL A 98 -35.35 33.85 -34.17
N VAL A 99 -35.50 32.55 -34.37
CA VAL A 99 -36.71 31.95 -34.95
C VAL A 99 -37.42 31.10 -33.89
N PRO A 100 -38.76 30.92 -33.99
CA PRO A 100 -39.57 30.23 -32.95
C PRO A 100 -39.10 28.81 -32.58
N ASP A 101 -38.48 28.11 -33.51
CA ASP A 101 -37.99 26.73 -33.32
C ASP A 101 -36.46 26.67 -33.08
N GLY A 102 -35.81 27.81 -32.87
CA GLY A 102 -34.37 27.95 -32.74
C GLY A 102 -33.58 27.79 -34.05
N LEU A 103 -32.34 28.20 -34.03
CA LEU A 103 -31.40 28.05 -35.16
C LEU A 103 -30.91 26.59 -35.29
N PRO A 104 -30.41 26.16 -36.47
CA PRO A 104 -29.70 24.88 -36.59
C PRO A 104 -28.58 24.76 -35.55
N VAL A 105 -28.44 23.58 -34.95
CA VAL A 105 -27.47 23.34 -33.83
C VAL A 105 -26.05 23.79 -34.19
N GLU A 106 -25.59 23.45 -35.38
CA GLU A 106 -24.26 23.81 -35.88
C GLU A 106 -24.09 25.34 -35.92
N ARG A 107 -25.14 26.06 -36.22
CA ARG A 107 -25.15 27.53 -36.27
C ARG A 107 -25.11 28.15 -34.88
N VAL A 108 -25.85 27.56 -33.91
CA VAL A 108 -25.80 27.96 -32.49
C VAL A 108 -24.39 27.83 -31.96
N ILE A 109 -23.75 26.69 -32.22
CA ILE A 109 -22.37 26.38 -31.77
C ILE A 109 -21.37 27.35 -32.42
N GLU A 110 -21.47 27.59 -33.73
CA GLU A 110 -20.58 28.50 -34.44
C GLU A 110 -20.68 29.94 -33.89
N LEU A 111 -21.90 30.45 -33.72
CA LEU A 111 -22.11 31.80 -33.22
C LEU A 111 -21.69 31.93 -31.76
N GLY A 112 -22.04 30.92 -30.92
CA GLY A 112 -21.65 30.86 -29.52
C GLY A 112 -20.14 30.84 -29.32
N THR A 113 -19.42 30.07 -30.13
CA THR A 113 -17.94 29.98 -30.09
C THR A 113 -17.30 31.34 -30.37
N ARG A 114 -17.79 32.05 -31.43
CA ARG A 114 -17.25 33.36 -31.80
C ARG A 114 -17.54 34.44 -30.77
N ILE A 115 -18.73 34.40 -30.12
CA ILE A 115 -19.08 35.32 -29.03
C ILE A 115 -18.21 35.07 -27.82
N ALA A 116 -18.02 33.79 -27.43
CA ALA A 116 -17.18 33.39 -26.30
C ALA A 116 -15.72 33.80 -26.53
N ASP A 117 -15.16 33.66 -27.74
CA ASP A 117 -13.80 34.13 -28.09
C ASP A 117 -13.68 35.65 -27.96
N ALA A 118 -14.70 36.42 -28.39
CA ALA A 118 -14.72 37.84 -28.23
C ALA A 118 -14.73 38.28 -26.77
N LEU A 119 -15.56 37.63 -25.95
CA LEU A 119 -15.61 37.84 -24.49
C LEU A 119 -14.29 37.50 -23.84
N ALA A 120 -13.67 36.33 -24.16
CA ALA A 120 -12.38 35.92 -23.60
C ALA A 120 -11.30 36.97 -23.84
N THR A 121 -11.22 37.55 -25.06
CA THR A 121 -10.26 38.60 -25.42
C THR A 121 -10.52 39.92 -24.64
N ALA A 122 -11.75 40.26 -24.33
CA ALA A 122 -12.08 41.40 -23.51
C ALA A 122 -11.76 41.16 -22.03
N HIS A 123 -12.11 39.99 -21.52
CA HIS A 123 -11.85 39.58 -20.12
C HIS A 123 -10.36 39.55 -19.81
N ASP A 124 -9.50 39.03 -20.72
CA ASP A 124 -8.03 39.04 -20.57
C ASP A 124 -7.46 40.46 -20.37
N LYS A 125 -8.19 41.49 -20.79
CA LYS A 125 -7.81 42.91 -20.56
C LYS A 125 -8.58 43.56 -19.42
N GLY A 126 -9.30 42.81 -18.62
CA GLY A 126 -10.08 43.28 -17.48
C GLY A 126 -11.38 43.97 -17.87
N ILE A 127 -11.89 43.79 -19.11
CA ILE A 127 -13.11 44.42 -19.59
C ILE A 127 -14.26 43.42 -19.53
N VAL A 128 -15.30 43.69 -18.72
CA VAL A 128 -16.57 42.96 -18.63
C VAL A 128 -17.63 43.65 -19.46
N HIS A 129 -18.38 42.92 -20.28
CA HIS A 129 -19.38 43.47 -21.19
C HIS A 129 -20.63 44.05 -20.48
N ARG A 130 -21.12 43.35 -19.45
CA ARG A 130 -22.23 43.72 -18.54
C ARG A 130 -23.63 43.87 -19.18
N ASP A 131 -23.76 43.84 -20.49
CA ASP A 131 -25.03 44.03 -21.25
C ASP A 131 -25.08 43.14 -22.51
N LEU A 132 -24.57 41.91 -22.43
CA LEU A 132 -24.63 40.97 -23.56
C LEU A 132 -26.08 40.51 -23.81
N LYS A 133 -26.54 40.74 -25.05
CA LYS A 133 -27.88 40.36 -25.54
C LYS A 133 -27.89 40.31 -27.07
N PRO A 134 -28.88 39.68 -27.73
CA PRO A 134 -28.93 39.53 -29.18
C PRO A 134 -28.81 40.85 -29.95
N ALA A 135 -29.43 41.95 -29.46
CA ALA A 135 -29.35 43.26 -30.09
C ALA A 135 -27.92 43.88 -30.09
N ASN A 136 -27.04 43.45 -29.19
CA ASN A 136 -25.64 43.88 -29.10
C ASN A 136 -24.66 42.96 -29.86
N VAL A 137 -25.18 42.04 -30.63
CA VAL A 137 -24.36 41.14 -31.49
C VAL A 137 -24.90 41.29 -32.92
N MET A 138 -24.09 41.83 -33.82
CA MET A 138 -24.43 41.99 -35.23
C MET A 138 -23.88 40.91 -36.11
N LEU A 139 -24.68 40.51 -37.11
CA LEU A 139 -24.29 39.54 -38.14
C LEU A 139 -24.39 40.18 -39.50
N SER A 140 -23.27 40.29 -40.23
CA SER A 140 -23.26 40.84 -41.59
C SER A 140 -23.83 39.84 -42.60
N ALA A 141 -24.23 40.33 -43.79
CA ALA A 141 -24.65 39.50 -44.92
C ALA A 141 -23.56 38.50 -45.37
N GLY A 142 -22.31 38.83 -45.14
CA GLY A 142 -21.14 37.95 -45.41
C GLY A 142 -20.82 36.97 -44.28
N GLY A 143 -21.67 36.88 -43.25
CA GLY A 143 -21.47 35.93 -42.13
C GLY A 143 -20.49 36.38 -41.03
N THR A 144 -19.99 37.65 -41.09
CA THR A 144 -19.09 38.16 -40.06
C THR A 144 -19.88 38.59 -38.82
N LEU A 145 -19.53 38.07 -37.65
CA LEU A 145 -20.13 38.41 -36.37
C LEU A 145 -19.31 39.52 -35.70
N LYS A 146 -19.97 40.52 -35.13
CA LYS A 146 -19.37 41.61 -34.35
C LYS A 146 -20.15 41.83 -33.05
N VAL A 147 -19.48 41.75 -31.91
CA VAL A 147 -20.02 42.12 -30.60
C VAL A 147 -19.83 43.63 -30.43
N LEU A 148 -20.89 44.33 -30.04
CA LEU A 148 -20.98 45.79 -29.88
C LEU A 148 -21.03 46.18 -28.40
N ASP A 149 -20.75 47.45 -28.10
CA ASP A 149 -21.07 48.12 -26.83
C ASP A 149 -20.54 47.52 -25.55
N PHE A 150 -19.24 47.14 -25.53
CA PHE A 150 -18.55 46.72 -24.30
C PHE A 150 -18.57 47.82 -23.23
N GLY A 151 -19.26 47.57 -22.12
CA GLY A 151 -19.10 48.23 -20.82
C GLY A 151 -19.35 49.77 -20.70
N LEU A 152 -19.54 50.46 -21.82
CA LEU A 152 -19.46 51.94 -21.94
C LEU A 152 -20.54 52.73 -21.18
N ALA A 153 -21.47 52.08 -20.44
CA ALA A 153 -22.65 52.83 -19.99
C ALA A 153 -23.31 52.46 -18.66
N LYS A 154 -22.82 51.42 -17.93
CA LYS A 154 -23.38 51.06 -16.62
C LYS A 154 -22.37 51.36 -15.51
N LEU A 155 -22.61 52.44 -14.79
CA LEU A 155 -21.87 52.85 -13.59
C LEU A 155 -22.30 51.99 -12.40
N ASP A 156 -21.31 51.49 -11.60
CA ASP A 156 -21.54 50.77 -10.38
C ASP A 156 -22.39 51.59 -9.39
N PRO A 157 -23.44 51.05 -8.78
CA PRO A 157 -24.21 51.71 -7.76
C PRO A 157 -23.45 51.99 -6.46
N SER A 158 -22.29 51.36 -6.26
CA SER A 158 -21.48 51.49 -5.05
C SER A 158 -20.68 52.79 -4.93
N ASP A 159 -20.64 53.63 -5.97
CA ASP A 159 -19.79 54.85 -6.04
C ASP A 159 -20.52 56.15 -5.72
N THR A 160 -21.79 56.15 -5.28
CA THR A 160 -22.44 57.29 -4.68
C THR A 160 -22.06 57.40 -3.22
N GLY A 161 -21.14 58.34 -2.95
CA GLY A 161 -20.56 58.62 -1.64
C GLY A 161 -21.56 58.59 -0.49
N ARG A 162 -21.15 57.97 0.62
CA ARG A 162 -21.79 58.03 1.91
C ARG A 162 -22.30 59.43 2.25
N SER A 163 -23.62 59.58 2.29
CA SER A 163 -24.28 60.59 3.06
C SER A 163 -25.19 59.89 4.06
N GLU A 164 -24.92 60.13 5.33
CA GLU A 164 -25.68 59.62 6.46
C GLU A 164 -27.13 60.08 6.41
N ALA A 165 -28.09 59.14 6.38
CA ALA A 165 -29.41 59.34 7.01
C ALA A 165 -30.23 58.02 7.03
N THR A 166 -30.46 57.53 8.21
CA THR A 166 -31.64 56.87 8.82
C THR A 166 -32.47 55.90 7.99
N ASP A 167 -32.58 54.67 8.63
CA ASP A 167 -33.66 53.68 8.51
C ASP A 167 -34.93 54.14 7.78
N GLU A 168 -35.25 53.43 6.67
CA GLU A 168 -36.57 52.87 6.41
C GLU A 168 -36.55 52.26 5.00
N THR A 169 -37.08 51.06 4.85
CA THR A 169 -37.47 50.34 3.64
C THR A 169 -37.48 51.11 2.36
N VAL A 170 -36.43 51.03 1.51
CA VAL A 170 -36.46 51.59 0.14
C VAL A 170 -36.64 50.45 -0.85
N ALA A 171 -37.89 50.29 -1.29
CA ALA A 171 -38.22 49.71 -2.58
C ALA A 171 -37.53 50.53 -3.67
N VAL A 172 -36.74 49.84 -4.52
CA VAL A 172 -36.05 50.43 -5.68
C VAL A 172 -37.06 51.20 -6.55
N GLY A 173 -37.02 52.55 -6.49
CA GLY A 173 -37.80 53.41 -7.35
C GLY A 173 -37.28 53.37 -8.79
N VAL A 174 -37.95 52.65 -9.62
CA VAL A 174 -37.81 52.69 -11.09
C VAL A 174 -38.57 53.89 -11.62
N THR A 175 -37.89 54.97 -11.97
CA THR A 175 -38.46 56.06 -12.71
C THR A 175 -37.73 56.20 -14.06
N ALA A 176 -38.21 55.45 -15.05
CA ALA A 176 -38.17 55.70 -16.49
C ALA A 176 -38.87 54.54 -17.21
N GLU A 177 -40.15 54.73 -17.55
CA GLU A 177 -41.10 53.69 -17.96
C GLU A 177 -40.77 52.96 -19.29
N ASP A 178 -39.75 53.34 -20.07
CA ASP A 178 -39.51 52.78 -21.42
C ASP A 178 -38.13 52.14 -21.66
N GLN A 179 -37.17 52.17 -20.69
CA GLN A 179 -35.78 51.71 -20.94
C GLN A 179 -35.34 50.43 -20.24
N VAL A 180 -36.09 49.95 -19.27
CA VAL A 180 -35.70 48.79 -18.44
C VAL A 180 -36.23 47.44 -18.98
N VAL A 181 -37.30 47.51 -19.81
CA VAL A 181 -38.06 46.30 -20.21
C VAL A 181 -37.27 45.34 -21.13
N GLY A 182 -36.29 45.83 -21.90
CA GLY A 182 -35.58 44.98 -22.89
C GLY A 182 -34.32 44.26 -22.40
N THR A 183 -33.72 44.64 -21.24
CA THR A 183 -32.41 44.12 -20.79
C THR A 183 -32.52 43.10 -19.64
N ILE A 184 -33.56 43.18 -18.81
CA ILE A 184 -33.71 42.33 -17.62
C ILE A 184 -33.59 40.81 -17.93
N PRO A 185 -34.18 40.27 -19.02
CA PRO A 185 -34.15 38.83 -19.30
C PRO A 185 -32.74 38.21 -19.48
N TYR A 186 -31.70 39.01 -19.69
CA TYR A 186 -30.30 38.59 -19.88
C TYR A 186 -29.40 38.92 -18.70
N MET A 187 -29.93 39.52 -17.63
CA MET A 187 -29.16 39.85 -16.43
C MET A 187 -28.82 38.60 -15.64
N ALA A 188 -27.60 38.57 -15.12
CA ALA A 188 -27.18 37.54 -14.19
C ALA A 188 -27.78 37.75 -12.79
N PRO A 189 -27.91 36.70 -11.96
CA PRO A 189 -28.47 36.80 -10.60
C PRO A 189 -27.79 37.87 -9.73
N GLU A 190 -26.46 38.00 -9.79
CA GLU A 190 -25.69 39.05 -9.10
C GLU A 190 -26.03 40.45 -9.56
N GLN A 191 -26.30 40.68 -10.85
CA GLN A 191 -26.76 41.97 -11.36
C GLN A 191 -28.15 42.31 -10.85
N VAL A 192 -29.06 41.31 -10.81
CA VAL A 192 -30.43 41.52 -10.28
C VAL A 192 -30.39 41.84 -8.78
N ARG A 193 -29.43 41.27 -8.02
CA ARG A 193 -29.23 41.56 -6.61
C ARG A 193 -28.44 42.83 -6.33
N GLY A 194 -27.87 43.50 -7.35
CA GLY A 194 -27.00 44.67 -7.18
C GLY A 194 -25.65 44.34 -6.53
N GLN A 195 -25.17 43.15 -6.70
CA GLN A 195 -23.87 42.69 -6.22
C GLN A 195 -22.73 43.03 -7.19
N GLU A 196 -21.48 42.87 -6.76
CA GLU A 196 -20.30 43.06 -7.61
C GLU A 196 -20.34 42.13 -8.83
N VAL A 197 -19.99 42.63 -10.00
CA VAL A 197 -20.02 41.91 -11.27
C VAL A 197 -18.60 41.64 -11.76
N ASP A 198 -18.36 40.46 -12.22
CA ASP A 198 -17.10 39.98 -12.76
C ASP A 198 -17.28 39.32 -14.16
N PRO A 199 -16.23 38.79 -14.80
CA PRO A 199 -16.32 38.10 -16.10
C PRO A 199 -17.40 37.02 -16.19
N ARG A 200 -17.71 36.34 -15.08
CA ARG A 200 -18.71 35.23 -15.02
C ARG A 200 -20.16 35.74 -15.19
N THR A 201 -20.38 37.02 -15.00
CA THR A 201 -21.65 37.70 -15.33
C THR A 201 -21.96 37.62 -16.83
N ASP A 202 -20.97 37.86 -17.69
CA ASP A 202 -21.12 37.74 -19.14
C ASP A 202 -21.35 36.29 -19.60
N LEU A 203 -20.80 35.27 -18.82
CA LEU A 203 -21.03 33.88 -19.12
C LEU A 203 -22.47 33.43 -18.86
N PHE A 204 -23.12 34.01 -17.84
CA PHE A 204 -24.55 33.79 -17.61
C PHE A 204 -25.37 34.38 -18.78
N ALA A 205 -25.07 35.62 -19.18
CA ALA A 205 -25.73 36.27 -20.31
C ALA A 205 -25.53 35.49 -21.64
N LEU A 206 -24.31 34.95 -21.85
CA LEU A 206 -24.01 34.04 -22.96
C LEU A 206 -24.86 32.76 -22.89
N GLY A 207 -25.02 32.15 -21.70
CA GLY A 207 -25.89 31.00 -21.48
C GLY A 207 -27.35 31.30 -21.86
N VAL A 208 -27.89 32.47 -21.47
CA VAL A 208 -29.24 32.92 -21.86
C VAL A 208 -29.34 33.07 -23.37
N LEU A 209 -28.35 33.69 -24.00
CA LEU A 209 -28.29 33.89 -25.44
C LEU A 209 -28.24 32.56 -26.20
N LEU A 210 -27.40 31.65 -25.82
CA LEU A 210 -27.28 30.30 -26.43
C LEU A 210 -28.58 29.51 -26.29
N TYR A 211 -29.24 29.59 -25.13
CA TYR A 211 -30.52 28.94 -24.90
C TYR A 211 -31.59 29.50 -25.86
N GLU A 212 -31.66 30.81 -25.97
CA GLU A 212 -32.63 31.46 -26.86
C GLU A 212 -32.36 31.17 -28.35
N LEU A 213 -31.11 31.19 -28.78
CA LEU A 213 -30.72 30.80 -30.14
C LEU A 213 -31.03 29.31 -30.42
N ALA A 214 -30.89 28.44 -29.43
CA ALA A 214 -31.14 26.99 -29.59
C ALA A 214 -32.63 26.63 -29.59
N THR A 215 -33.43 27.33 -28.79
CA THR A 215 -34.85 26.96 -28.54
C THR A 215 -35.88 27.94 -29.10
N GLY A 216 -35.46 29.11 -29.53
CA GLY A 216 -36.36 30.23 -29.91
C GLY A 216 -37.09 30.86 -28.72
N ARG A 217 -36.76 30.45 -27.47
CA ARG A 217 -37.39 30.92 -26.24
C ARG A 217 -36.35 31.27 -25.21
N ARG A 218 -36.67 32.24 -24.33
CA ARG A 218 -35.79 32.60 -23.21
C ARG A 218 -35.92 31.57 -22.07
N PRO A 219 -34.85 31.28 -21.34
CA PRO A 219 -34.88 30.33 -20.23
C PRO A 219 -35.71 30.82 -19.03
N PHE A 220 -35.77 32.14 -18.81
CA PHE A 220 -36.52 32.77 -17.73
C PHE A 220 -37.60 33.70 -18.32
N GLN A 221 -38.86 33.44 -17.99
CA GLN A 221 -40.02 34.15 -18.59
C GLN A 221 -40.93 34.71 -17.49
N GLY A 222 -41.75 35.73 -17.84
CA GLY A 222 -42.75 36.31 -16.97
C GLY A 222 -43.41 37.51 -17.57
N ASP A 223 -44.66 37.82 -17.16
CA ASP A 223 -45.48 38.91 -17.68
C ASP A 223 -45.07 40.32 -17.20
N THR A 224 -44.24 40.39 -16.17
CA THR A 224 -43.73 41.65 -15.63
C THR A 224 -42.23 41.57 -15.33
N PRO A 225 -41.52 42.71 -15.32
CA PRO A 225 -40.10 42.78 -14.96
C PRO A 225 -39.78 42.10 -13.60
N GLY A 226 -40.62 42.22 -12.61
CA GLY A 226 -40.45 41.64 -11.29
C GLY A 226 -40.57 40.10 -11.30
N VAL A 227 -41.46 39.55 -12.13
CA VAL A 227 -41.61 38.11 -12.29
C VAL A 227 -40.41 37.52 -12.98
N VAL A 228 -39.90 38.17 -14.05
CA VAL A 228 -38.66 37.73 -14.73
C VAL A 228 -37.47 37.79 -13.80
N SER A 229 -37.30 38.85 -12.99
CA SER A 229 -36.23 38.95 -12.00
C SER A 229 -36.32 37.85 -10.94
N SER A 230 -37.53 37.50 -10.47
CA SER A 230 -37.72 36.40 -9.53
C SER A 230 -37.39 35.05 -10.17
N SER A 231 -37.77 34.85 -11.43
CA SER A 231 -37.42 33.62 -12.16
C SER A 231 -35.90 33.46 -12.35
N ILE A 232 -35.18 34.52 -12.72
CA ILE A 232 -33.72 34.52 -12.82
C ILE A 232 -33.06 34.10 -11.48
N LEU A 233 -33.62 34.55 -10.35
CA LEU A 233 -33.06 34.31 -9.04
C LEU A 233 -33.35 32.88 -8.47
N ARG A 234 -34.45 32.25 -8.88
CA ARG A 234 -35.00 31.06 -8.21
C ARG A 234 -35.30 29.87 -9.10
N ASP A 235 -35.69 30.09 -10.36
CA ASP A 235 -36.19 29.00 -11.18
C ASP A 235 -35.05 28.35 -11.97
N GLU A 236 -35.16 27.02 -12.13
CA GLU A 236 -34.32 26.29 -13.06
C GLU A 236 -34.94 26.31 -14.47
N PRO A 237 -34.12 26.55 -15.51
CA PRO A 237 -34.64 26.55 -16.88
C PRO A 237 -34.99 25.14 -17.34
N VAL A 238 -35.97 25.03 -18.22
CA VAL A 238 -36.30 23.76 -18.89
C VAL A 238 -35.08 23.34 -19.72
N LEU A 239 -34.67 22.06 -19.62
CA LEU A 239 -33.53 21.55 -20.39
C LEU A 239 -33.74 21.71 -21.90
N VAL A 240 -32.67 22.05 -22.62
CA VAL A 240 -32.75 22.28 -24.09
C VAL A 240 -33.21 21.02 -24.81
N GLY A 241 -32.75 19.83 -24.40
CA GLY A 241 -33.17 18.56 -24.98
C GLY A 241 -34.63 18.19 -24.76
N ALA A 242 -35.26 18.73 -23.69
CA ALA A 242 -36.72 18.57 -23.48
C ALA A 242 -37.58 19.41 -24.46
N ILE A 243 -37.00 20.51 -25.01
CA ILE A 243 -37.67 21.37 -26.00
C ILE A 243 -37.31 20.95 -27.42
N ARG A 244 -36.08 20.51 -27.61
CA ARG A 244 -35.48 20.24 -28.90
C ARG A 244 -34.69 18.89 -28.86
N ALA A 245 -35.33 17.85 -29.40
CA ALA A 245 -34.80 16.46 -29.31
C ALA A 245 -33.48 16.21 -30.10
N ASP A 246 -33.12 17.07 -31.06
CA ASP A 246 -31.90 17.00 -31.85
C ASP A 246 -30.72 17.78 -31.21
N ALA A 247 -30.92 18.42 -30.06
CA ALA A 247 -29.85 19.09 -29.35
C ALA A 247 -28.85 18.08 -28.75
N PRO A 248 -27.53 18.19 -29.03
CA PRO A 248 -26.53 17.35 -28.43
C PRO A 248 -26.50 17.52 -26.90
N PRO A 249 -26.35 16.41 -26.11
CA PRO A 249 -26.28 16.54 -24.65
C PRO A 249 -25.14 17.45 -24.15
N ASP A 250 -24.05 17.53 -24.89
CA ASP A 250 -22.95 18.45 -24.58
C ASP A 250 -23.35 19.92 -24.70
N LEU A 251 -24.16 20.31 -25.73
CA LEU A 251 -24.65 21.68 -25.86
C LEU A 251 -25.59 22.02 -24.69
N GLU A 252 -26.47 21.08 -24.32
CA GLU A 252 -27.36 21.24 -23.15
C GLU A 252 -26.56 21.48 -21.87
N ARG A 253 -25.54 20.64 -21.63
CA ARG A 253 -24.65 20.74 -20.46
C ARG A 253 -23.92 22.09 -20.40
N ILE A 254 -23.38 22.56 -21.54
CA ILE A 254 -22.69 23.84 -21.61
C ILE A 254 -23.65 24.99 -21.26
N ILE A 255 -24.86 25.00 -21.83
CA ILE A 255 -25.86 26.02 -21.57
C ILE A 255 -26.30 25.95 -20.08
N ALA A 256 -26.59 24.79 -19.55
CA ALA A 256 -26.99 24.59 -18.15
C ALA A 256 -25.93 25.14 -17.18
N ARG A 257 -24.66 24.82 -17.41
CA ARG A 257 -23.56 25.31 -16.56
C ARG A 257 -23.33 26.81 -16.64
N CYS A 258 -23.55 27.43 -17.79
CA CYS A 258 -23.55 28.90 -17.91
C CYS A 258 -24.68 29.53 -17.09
N LEU A 259 -25.83 28.85 -16.95
CA LEU A 259 -27.05 29.38 -16.29
C LEU A 259 -27.10 29.06 -14.77
N GLU A 260 -26.04 28.52 -14.19
CA GLU A 260 -25.92 28.29 -12.74
C GLU A 260 -26.10 29.60 -11.98
N LYS A 261 -26.77 29.53 -10.80
CA LYS A 261 -27.14 30.73 -10.04
C LYS A 261 -25.95 31.31 -9.27
N ASP A 262 -25.07 30.44 -8.79
CA ASP A 262 -23.82 30.83 -8.13
C ASP A 262 -22.71 31.01 -9.20
N PRO A 263 -22.03 32.16 -9.24
CA PRO A 263 -20.89 32.34 -10.14
C PRO A 263 -19.77 31.32 -9.95
N GLY A 264 -19.64 30.72 -8.75
CA GLY A 264 -18.66 29.68 -8.46
C GLY A 264 -18.91 28.38 -9.23
N ASP A 265 -20.16 28.03 -9.50
CA ASP A 265 -20.58 26.80 -10.19
C ASP A 265 -20.57 26.94 -11.73
N ARG A 266 -20.45 28.17 -12.25
CA ARG A 266 -20.35 28.44 -13.69
C ARG A 266 -18.96 28.09 -14.25
N TYR A 267 -18.80 28.22 -15.56
CA TYR A 267 -17.47 28.32 -16.15
C TYR A 267 -16.74 29.53 -15.57
N GLN A 268 -15.43 29.38 -15.34
CA GLN A 268 -14.66 30.46 -14.74
C GLN A 268 -14.11 31.43 -15.79
N THR A 269 -13.96 30.98 -17.06
CA THR A 269 -13.52 31.84 -18.17
C THR A 269 -14.38 31.63 -19.42
N ALA A 270 -14.52 32.70 -20.24
CA ALA A 270 -15.18 32.60 -21.55
C ALA A 270 -14.42 31.71 -22.53
N ARG A 271 -13.11 31.51 -22.29
CA ARG A 271 -12.26 30.61 -23.08
C ARG A 271 -12.67 29.17 -22.91
N ASP A 272 -13.04 28.74 -21.69
CA ASP A 272 -13.52 27.41 -21.42
C ASP A 272 -14.79 27.09 -22.20
N VAL A 273 -15.74 28.07 -22.21
CA VAL A 273 -16.99 27.95 -22.97
C VAL A 273 -16.74 27.87 -24.48
N SER A 274 -15.83 28.73 -25.02
CA SER A 274 -15.45 28.67 -26.42
C SER A 274 -14.83 27.31 -26.81
N SER A 275 -13.94 26.83 -25.96
CA SER A 275 -13.28 25.54 -26.18
C SER A 275 -14.28 24.40 -26.23
N GLU A 276 -15.19 24.31 -25.26
CA GLU A 276 -16.20 23.25 -25.25
C GLU A 276 -17.18 23.36 -26.44
N LEU A 277 -17.65 24.55 -26.78
CA LEU A 277 -18.51 24.73 -27.96
C LEU A 277 -17.85 24.31 -29.28
N ARG A 278 -16.53 24.51 -29.43
CA ARG A 278 -15.78 24.05 -30.62
C ARG A 278 -15.79 22.53 -30.78
N PHE A 279 -15.85 21.78 -29.70
CA PHE A 279 -15.92 20.31 -29.74
C PHE A 279 -17.33 19.80 -30.04
N VAL A 280 -18.38 20.43 -29.55
CA VAL A 280 -19.78 20.07 -29.88
C VAL A 280 -20.06 20.17 -31.40
N GLY A 281 -19.49 21.14 -32.09
CA GLY A 281 -19.75 21.36 -33.55
C GLY A 281 -18.92 20.53 -34.50
N LYS A 282 -17.82 19.99 -34.02
CA LYS A 282 -16.94 19.10 -34.83
C LYS A 282 -17.20 17.68 -34.44
N GLY A 283 -18.32 17.10 -34.86
CA GLY A 283 -18.62 15.69 -34.76
C GLY A 283 -17.51 14.83 -35.39
N ARG A 284 -16.39 14.66 -34.73
CA ARG A 284 -15.63 13.42 -34.76
C ARG A 284 -16.37 12.43 -33.82
N ARG A 285 -17.43 11.83 -34.34
CA ARG A 285 -17.80 10.50 -33.88
C ARG A 285 -16.53 9.66 -34.02
N GLY A 286 -15.81 9.40 -32.90
CA GLY A 286 -14.99 8.21 -32.81
C GLY A 286 -13.49 8.32 -33.00
N GLU A 287 -12.81 9.44 -32.86
CA GLU A 287 -11.38 9.37 -32.54
C GLU A 287 -11.13 9.76 -31.09
N ARG A 288 -11.31 8.74 -30.25
CA ARG A 288 -10.83 8.66 -28.89
C ARG A 288 -9.31 8.78 -28.94
N ILE A 289 -8.73 9.73 -28.21
CA ILE A 289 -7.27 9.82 -28.10
C ILE A 289 -6.79 8.55 -27.41
N LEU A 290 -6.08 7.70 -28.12
CA LEU A 290 -5.52 6.48 -27.55
C LEU A 290 -4.04 6.38 -27.87
N ILE A 291 -3.22 6.75 -26.87
CA ILE A 291 -1.77 6.62 -26.96
C ILE A 291 -1.37 5.44 -26.08
N SER A 292 -1.23 4.31 -26.73
CA SER A 292 -0.99 3.03 -26.06
C SER A 292 0.47 2.88 -25.64
N PRO A 293 0.73 2.27 -24.46
CA PRO A 293 2.07 1.89 -24.06
C PRO A 293 2.65 0.80 -25.00
N PRO A 294 3.97 0.57 -24.95
CA PRO A 294 4.59 -0.56 -25.63
C PRO A 294 3.93 -1.87 -25.21
N THR A 295 3.62 -2.75 -26.18
CA THR A 295 2.98 -4.03 -25.91
C THR A 295 3.98 -4.99 -25.25
N PRO A 296 3.74 -5.44 -23.99
CA PRO A 296 4.63 -6.38 -23.34
C PRO A 296 4.60 -7.75 -24.01
N SER A 297 5.77 -8.37 -24.21
CA SER A 297 5.90 -9.69 -24.86
C SER A 297 5.46 -10.88 -23.99
N THR A 298 5.11 -10.65 -22.72
CA THR A 298 4.73 -11.69 -21.74
C THR A 298 3.58 -11.23 -20.86
N PRO A 299 2.72 -12.15 -20.38
CA PRO A 299 1.65 -11.80 -19.44
C PRO A 299 2.23 -11.32 -18.10
N LEU A 300 1.46 -10.51 -17.36
CA LEU A 300 1.73 -10.16 -15.98
C LEU A 300 1.32 -11.34 -15.08
N LEU A 301 2.20 -11.75 -14.17
CA LEU A 301 1.96 -12.92 -13.31
C LEU A 301 1.65 -12.50 -11.88
N GLY A 302 0.68 -13.15 -11.26
CA GLY A 302 0.38 -13.05 -9.83
C GLY A 302 -0.09 -11.67 -9.34
N ARG A 303 -0.69 -10.85 -10.22
CA ARG A 303 -1.09 -9.47 -9.92
C ARG A 303 -2.59 -9.20 -10.13
N ASP A 304 -3.38 -10.22 -10.47
CA ASP A 304 -4.79 -10.00 -10.81
C ASP A 304 -5.58 -9.37 -9.66
N ALA A 305 -5.45 -9.90 -8.44
CA ALA A 305 -6.09 -9.32 -7.25
C ALA A 305 -5.62 -7.89 -6.97
N THR A 306 -4.33 -7.62 -7.14
CA THR A 306 -3.74 -6.28 -6.95
C THR A 306 -4.25 -5.28 -8.00
N ILE A 307 -4.45 -5.72 -9.25
CA ILE A 307 -5.03 -4.90 -10.32
C ILE A 307 -6.49 -4.58 -10.01
N GLU A 308 -7.30 -5.57 -9.59
CA GLU A 308 -8.70 -5.35 -9.24
C GLU A 308 -8.84 -4.38 -8.05
N GLU A 309 -7.93 -4.43 -7.07
CA GLU A 309 -7.89 -3.45 -5.99
C GLU A 309 -7.58 -2.04 -6.51
N ALA A 310 -6.62 -1.88 -7.42
CA ALA A 310 -6.29 -0.59 -8.02
C ALA A 310 -7.46 -0.04 -8.85
N ILE A 311 -8.14 -0.90 -9.62
CA ILE A 311 -9.35 -0.57 -10.37
C ILE A 311 -10.44 -0.07 -9.40
N THR A 312 -10.69 -0.80 -8.33
CA THR A 312 -11.68 -0.43 -7.31
C THR A 312 -11.40 0.97 -6.74
N ARG A 313 -10.15 1.32 -6.47
CA ARG A 313 -9.80 2.67 -5.98
C ARG A 313 -10.08 3.77 -7.02
N LEU A 314 -9.80 3.51 -8.30
CA LEU A 314 -10.14 4.44 -9.39
C LEU A 314 -11.66 4.62 -9.51
N GLU A 315 -12.45 3.55 -9.40
CA GLU A 315 -13.93 3.58 -9.42
C GLU A 315 -14.52 4.30 -8.21
N GLN A 316 -13.86 4.25 -7.05
CA GLN A 316 -14.22 5.01 -5.85
C GLN A 316 -13.89 6.50 -5.93
N GLY A 317 -13.39 6.99 -7.09
CA GLY A 317 -13.16 8.39 -7.35
C GLY A 317 -11.74 8.89 -7.07
N ALA A 318 -10.74 7.99 -6.93
CA ALA A 318 -9.35 8.42 -6.86
C ALA A 318 -8.96 9.20 -8.13
N ARG A 319 -8.58 10.48 -7.98
CA ARG A 319 -8.21 11.37 -9.08
C ARG A 319 -6.76 11.17 -9.52
N VAL A 320 -5.87 10.90 -8.59
CA VAL A 320 -4.46 10.54 -8.83
C VAL A 320 -4.16 9.26 -8.08
N LEU A 321 -3.86 8.18 -8.79
CA LEU A 321 -3.42 6.91 -8.22
C LEU A 321 -1.91 6.80 -8.39
N THR A 322 -1.16 6.99 -7.31
CA THR A 322 0.31 6.85 -7.33
C THR A 322 0.70 5.42 -6.99
N VAL A 323 1.09 4.67 -8.01
CA VAL A 323 1.66 3.33 -7.85
C VAL A 323 3.08 3.48 -7.31
N SER A 324 3.21 3.41 -5.99
CA SER A 324 4.48 3.52 -5.30
C SER A 324 5.14 2.15 -5.10
N GLY A 325 6.47 2.13 -4.96
CA GLY A 325 7.20 0.89 -4.69
C GLY A 325 8.65 0.91 -5.13
N TYR A 326 9.37 -0.12 -4.71
CA TYR A 326 10.82 -0.23 -4.90
C TYR A 326 11.23 -0.34 -6.38
N GLY A 327 12.49 -0.01 -6.67
CA GLY A 327 13.06 -0.28 -7.98
C GLY A 327 12.97 -1.77 -8.32
N GLY A 328 12.48 -2.10 -9.52
CA GLY A 328 12.38 -3.49 -9.97
C GLY A 328 11.12 -4.26 -9.54
N THR A 329 10.17 -3.66 -8.79
CA THR A 329 8.88 -4.30 -8.42
C THR A 329 7.90 -4.48 -9.58
N GLY A 330 8.16 -3.83 -10.72
CA GLY A 330 7.32 -3.94 -11.90
C GLY A 330 6.23 -2.88 -12.00
N LYS A 331 6.39 -1.69 -11.40
CA LYS A 331 5.44 -0.56 -11.45
C LYS A 331 5.00 -0.23 -12.88
N THR A 332 5.95 -0.05 -13.79
CA THR A 332 5.68 0.20 -15.22
C THR A 332 4.83 -0.92 -15.84
N ARG A 333 5.15 -2.19 -15.57
CA ARG A 333 4.38 -3.34 -16.09
C ARG A 333 2.97 -3.38 -15.53
N PHE A 334 2.82 -3.05 -14.26
CA PHE A 334 1.54 -2.95 -13.58
C PHE A 334 0.69 -1.82 -14.17
N SER A 335 1.26 -0.62 -14.34
CA SER A 335 0.55 0.53 -14.92
C SER A 335 0.16 0.30 -16.39
N ILE A 336 0.98 -0.41 -17.18
CA ILE A 336 0.64 -0.83 -18.54
C ILE A 336 -0.59 -1.75 -18.54
N GLU A 337 -0.63 -2.74 -17.66
CA GLU A 337 -1.77 -3.67 -17.59
C GLU A 337 -3.03 -2.96 -17.06
N LEU A 338 -2.87 -2.07 -16.08
CA LEU A 338 -3.97 -1.25 -15.57
C LEU A 338 -4.50 -0.32 -16.66
N PHE A 339 -3.63 0.31 -17.45
CA PHE A 339 -4.00 1.07 -18.64
C PHE A 339 -4.80 0.22 -19.63
N ARG A 340 -4.32 -0.98 -19.96
CA ARG A 340 -4.99 -1.87 -20.94
C ARG A 340 -6.39 -2.29 -20.50
N ARG A 341 -6.60 -2.55 -19.21
CA ARG A 341 -7.93 -2.93 -18.67
C ARG A 341 -8.86 -1.74 -18.58
N ARG A 342 -8.37 -0.57 -18.18
CA ARG A 342 -9.20 0.62 -17.91
C ARG A 342 -9.37 1.56 -19.10
N ALA A 343 -8.35 1.71 -19.94
CA ALA A 343 -8.45 2.62 -21.07
C ALA A 343 -9.75 2.47 -21.89
N PRO A 344 -10.35 1.27 -22.14
CA PRO A 344 -11.62 1.14 -22.86
C PRO A 344 -12.81 1.91 -22.27
N GLU A 345 -12.80 2.26 -21.00
CA GLU A 345 -13.91 2.88 -20.29
C GLU A 345 -13.90 4.41 -20.31
N TYR A 346 -12.82 5.03 -20.82
CA TYR A 346 -12.70 6.49 -20.89
C TYR A 346 -13.04 7.00 -22.29
N ASP A 347 -14.23 7.59 -22.43
CA ASP A 347 -14.75 8.09 -23.71
C ASP A 347 -13.93 9.25 -24.28
N GLY A 348 -13.31 10.07 -23.42
CA GLY A 348 -12.42 11.15 -23.83
C GLY A 348 -11.07 10.66 -24.34
N GLY A 349 -10.68 9.45 -23.94
CA GLY A 349 -9.43 8.83 -24.35
C GLY A 349 -8.53 8.38 -23.20
N ALA A 350 -7.37 7.86 -23.57
CA ALA A 350 -6.33 7.44 -22.63
C ALA A 350 -4.95 7.64 -23.24
N ALA A 351 -3.98 8.08 -22.44
CA ALA A 351 -2.61 8.26 -22.90
C ALA A 351 -1.60 7.70 -21.90
N PHE A 352 -0.57 7.02 -22.40
CA PHE A 352 0.57 6.56 -21.63
C PHE A 352 1.79 7.40 -21.98
N VAL A 353 2.36 8.09 -21.02
CA VAL A 353 3.51 8.98 -21.17
C VAL A 353 4.68 8.46 -20.34
N SER A 354 5.80 8.17 -20.99
CA SER A 354 7.03 7.80 -20.30
C SER A 354 7.89 9.03 -20.02
N LEU A 355 8.16 9.29 -18.76
CA LEU A 355 9.02 10.37 -18.30
C LEU A 355 10.47 9.90 -18.05
N ALA A 356 10.82 8.73 -18.56
CA ALA A 356 12.11 8.09 -18.30
C ALA A 356 13.33 8.92 -18.75
N SER A 357 13.19 9.78 -19.74
CA SER A 357 14.23 10.67 -20.27
C SER A 357 14.16 12.09 -19.72
N VAL A 358 13.08 12.45 -19.00
CA VAL A 358 12.86 13.79 -18.48
C VAL A 358 13.60 13.93 -17.15
N THR A 359 14.45 14.95 -17.06
CA THR A 359 15.27 15.24 -15.87
C THR A 359 14.94 16.60 -15.24
N ASP A 360 14.29 17.49 -16.00
CA ASP A 360 13.81 18.80 -15.53
C ASP A 360 12.29 18.74 -15.27
N PRO A 361 11.82 19.04 -14.05
CA PRO A 361 10.40 19.10 -13.74
C PRO A 361 9.58 20.00 -14.68
N ALA A 362 10.16 21.10 -15.16
CA ALA A 362 9.50 22.04 -16.09
C ALA A 362 9.19 21.40 -17.47
N GLU A 363 9.87 20.30 -17.84
CA GLU A 363 9.64 19.61 -19.12
C GLU A 363 8.55 18.53 -19.04
N VAL A 364 7.96 18.26 -17.89
CA VAL A 364 6.94 17.21 -17.72
C VAL A 364 5.68 17.52 -18.53
N LEU A 365 5.07 18.68 -18.33
CA LEU A 365 3.86 19.06 -19.08
C LEU A 365 4.12 19.28 -20.58
N PRO A 366 5.24 19.89 -21.02
CA PRO A 366 5.62 19.88 -22.44
C PRO A 366 5.72 18.48 -23.05
N THR A 367 6.29 17.52 -22.34
CA THR A 367 6.37 16.11 -22.76
C THR A 367 4.98 15.47 -22.90
N VAL A 368 4.07 15.76 -21.94
CA VAL A 368 2.67 15.32 -22.02
C VAL A 368 1.98 15.96 -23.24
N ALA A 369 2.15 17.26 -23.47
CA ALA A 369 1.57 17.96 -24.61
C ALA A 369 2.07 17.39 -25.94
N SER A 370 3.38 17.19 -26.07
CA SER A 370 4.00 16.58 -27.25
C SER A 370 3.50 15.16 -27.51
N THR A 371 3.36 14.34 -26.44
CA THR A 371 2.82 12.99 -26.55
C THR A 371 1.36 12.98 -27.02
N LEU A 372 0.58 13.98 -26.61
CA LEU A 372 -0.83 14.15 -27.02
C LEU A 372 -0.97 14.80 -28.43
N ASP A 373 0.13 15.06 -29.15
CA ASP A 373 0.18 15.76 -30.45
C ASP A 373 -0.45 17.17 -30.36
N ILE A 374 -0.21 17.86 -29.25
CA ILE A 374 -0.68 19.21 -28.99
C ILE A 374 0.41 20.18 -29.46
N ALA A 375 0.13 20.94 -30.53
CA ALA A 375 1.05 21.95 -31.02
C ALA A 375 1.22 23.10 -30.01
N GLU A 376 2.47 23.54 -29.79
CA GLU A 376 2.77 24.73 -29.01
C GLU A 376 2.16 25.96 -29.68
N ALA A 377 1.16 26.55 -29.04
CA ALA A 377 0.58 27.81 -29.50
C ALA A 377 1.29 28.97 -28.79
N HIS A 378 1.76 29.96 -29.58
CA HIS A 378 2.41 31.16 -29.05
C HIS A 378 1.54 31.82 -27.97
N GLY A 379 2.05 31.90 -26.73
CA GLY A 379 1.43 32.57 -25.59
C GLY A 379 0.51 31.74 -24.71
N ARG A 380 0.47 30.41 -24.88
CA ARG A 380 -0.24 29.48 -23.96
C ARG A 380 0.75 28.57 -23.24
N SER A 381 0.50 28.33 -21.96
CA SER A 381 1.28 27.32 -21.22
C SER A 381 0.90 25.91 -21.67
N ALA A 382 1.82 24.95 -21.55
CA ALA A 382 1.55 23.53 -21.82
C ALA A 382 0.36 23.02 -21.00
N LEU A 383 0.23 23.44 -19.75
CA LEU A 383 -0.88 23.12 -18.85
C LEU A 383 -2.24 23.53 -19.44
N GLU A 384 -2.33 24.78 -19.93
CA GLU A 384 -3.57 25.30 -20.55
C GLU A 384 -3.91 24.57 -21.84
N ALA A 385 -2.91 24.21 -22.62
CA ALA A 385 -3.10 23.48 -23.87
C ALA A 385 -3.61 22.06 -23.61
N ILE A 386 -3.02 21.34 -22.65
CA ILE A 386 -3.44 20.00 -22.24
C ILE A 386 -4.86 20.03 -21.65
N ALA A 387 -5.13 20.96 -20.72
CA ALA A 387 -6.46 21.13 -20.12
C ALA A 387 -7.54 21.41 -21.16
N THR A 388 -7.22 22.19 -22.19
CA THR A 388 -8.14 22.46 -23.31
C THR A 388 -8.48 21.21 -24.10
N VAL A 389 -7.51 20.34 -24.35
CA VAL A 389 -7.68 19.11 -25.15
C VAL A 389 -8.40 18.01 -24.35
N ILE A 390 -8.04 17.83 -23.08
CA ILE A 390 -8.69 16.85 -22.20
C ILE A 390 -10.11 17.32 -21.85
N GLY A 391 -10.29 18.61 -21.50
CA GLY A 391 -11.57 19.21 -21.15
C GLY A 391 -12.21 18.52 -19.95
N HIS A 392 -13.55 18.36 -20.00
CA HIS A 392 -14.36 17.72 -18.95
C HIS A 392 -14.75 16.26 -19.26
N ARG A 393 -14.14 15.64 -20.26
CA ARG A 393 -14.44 14.24 -20.60
C ARG A 393 -13.63 13.29 -19.74
N PRO A 394 -14.19 12.11 -19.40
CA PRO A 394 -13.42 11.06 -18.75
C PRO A 394 -12.15 10.73 -19.55
N PHE A 395 -11.00 11.04 -18.98
CA PHE A 395 -9.69 10.82 -19.59
C PHE A 395 -8.73 10.12 -18.63
N LEU A 396 -7.99 9.14 -19.10
CA LEU A 396 -6.96 8.43 -18.33
C LEU A 396 -5.57 8.85 -18.80
N LEU A 397 -4.80 9.45 -17.90
CA LEU A 397 -3.40 9.81 -18.14
C LEU A 397 -2.49 8.93 -17.29
N VAL A 398 -1.59 8.17 -17.91
CA VAL A 398 -0.57 7.40 -17.19
C VAL A 398 0.79 8.08 -17.36
N LEU A 399 1.40 8.45 -16.22
CA LEU A 399 2.71 9.09 -16.13
C LEU A 399 3.70 8.10 -15.52
N ASP A 400 4.60 7.57 -16.34
CA ASP A 400 5.56 6.56 -15.88
C ASP A 400 6.93 7.16 -15.57
N ASN A 401 7.52 6.78 -14.42
CA ASN A 401 8.83 7.23 -13.93
C ASN A 401 8.88 8.67 -13.37
N LEU A 402 7.93 9.08 -12.58
CA LEU A 402 7.89 10.41 -11.94
C LEU A 402 8.96 10.62 -10.85
N GLU A 403 9.61 9.56 -10.37
CA GLU A 403 10.60 9.67 -9.29
C GLU A 403 11.78 10.61 -9.55
N GLN A 404 12.03 10.99 -10.79
CA GLN A 404 13.12 11.90 -11.17
C GLN A 404 12.71 13.36 -11.19
N VAL A 405 11.41 13.61 -11.28
CA VAL A 405 10.81 14.92 -11.52
C VAL A 405 9.65 15.18 -10.55
N LEU A 406 9.81 14.78 -9.30
CA LEU A 406 8.77 14.90 -8.25
C LEU A 406 8.29 16.35 -8.04
N ASP A 407 9.13 17.35 -8.30
CA ASP A 407 8.76 18.75 -8.18
C ASP A 407 7.66 19.18 -9.18
N ALA A 408 7.45 18.41 -10.27
CA ALA A 408 6.33 18.58 -11.18
C ALA A 408 4.96 18.15 -10.59
N ALA A 409 4.92 17.58 -9.37
CA ALA A 409 3.70 17.17 -8.71
C ALA A 409 2.69 18.33 -8.55
N THR A 410 3.17 19.55 -8.37
CA THR A 410 2.34 20.76 -8.29
C THR A 410 1.61 21.03 -9.60
N ASP A 411 2.29 20.90 -10.74
CA ASP A 411 1.72 21.11 -12.06
C ASP A 411 0.69 20.03 -12.42
N ILE A 412 0.96 18.77 -11.98
CA ILE A 412 0.01 17.66 -12.10
C ILE A 412 -1.25 17.92 -11.26
N ALA A 413 -1.09 18.44 -10.03
CA ALA A 413 -2.21 18.79 -9.18
C ALA A 413 -3.08 19.91 -9.81
N GLU A 414 -2.44 20.92 -10.42
CA GLU A 414 -3.14 21.98 -11.12
C GLU A 414 -3.87 21.47 -12.37
N LEU A 415 -3.25 20.58 -13.14
CA LEU A 415 -3.90 19.94 -14.29
C LEU A 415 -5.14 19.14 -13.86
N VAL A 416 -5.04 18.36 -12.79
CA VAL A 416 -6.15 17.57 -12.22
C VAL A 416 -7.26 18.51 -11.70
N ALA A 417 -6.91 19.64 -11.09
CA ALA A 417 -7.89 20.62 -10.62
C ALA A 417 -8.65 21.29 -11.76
N ARG A 418 -8.01 21.49 -12.92
CA ARG A 418 -8.63 22.11 -14.10
C ARG A 418 -9.48 21.14 -14.93
N CYS A 419 -9.25 19.84 -14.84
CA CYS A 419 -9.92 18.81 -15.64
C CYS A 419 -10.76 17.90 -14.75
N ASP A 420 -12.04 18.19 -14.53
CA ASP A 420 -12.89 17.52 -13.52
C ASP A 420 -13.01 16.00 -13.69
N ALA A 421 -12.91 15.49 -14.91
CA ALA A 421 -13.04 14.08 -15.24
C ALA A 421 -11.71 13.39 -15.59
N LEU A 422 -10.57 14.06 -15.35
CA LEU A 422 -9.24 13.48 -15.53
C LEU A 422 -8.90 12.55 -14.37
N GLN A 423 -8.45 11.34 -14.67
CA GLN A 423 -7.78 10.44 -13.73
C GLN A 423 -6.33 10.23 -14.16
N VAL A 424 -5.42 10.29 -13.20
CA VAL A 424 -3.98 10.11 -13.41
C VAL A 424 -3.51 8.86 -12.70
N ILE A 425 -2.76 8.00 -13.38
CA ILE A 425 -1.98 6.93 -12.78
C ILE A 425 -0.52 7.34 -12.86
N ALA A 426 0.12 7.52 -11.73
CA ALA A 426 1.53 7.89 -11.65
C ALA A 426 2.36 6.70 -11.16
N THR A 427 3.53 6.42 -11.74
CA THR A 427 4.48 5.49 -11.13
C THR A 427 5.65 6.26 -10.53
N SER A 428 5.94 5.99 -9.26
CA SER A 428 7.03 6.65 -8.53
C SER A 428 7.62 5.72 -7.48
N ARG A 429 8.78 6.09 -6.91
CA ARG A 429 9.34 5.43 -5.72
C ARG A 429 8.85 6.06 -4.43
N ALA A 430 8.38 7.29 -4.49
CA ALA A 430 7.85 8.04 -3.37
C ALA A 430 6.49 8.63 -3.74
N PRO A 431 5.61 8.92 -2.79
CA PRO A 431 4.36 9.62 -3.02
C PRO A 431 4.61 11.04 -3.55
N LEU A 432 3.66 11.56 -4.33
CA LEU A 432 3.70 12.91 -4.91
C LEU A 432 3.38 14.01 -3.88
N LYS A 433 2.73 13.66 -2.78
CA LYS A 433 2.31 14.56 -1.67
C LYS A 433 1.35 15.67 -2.12
N ILE A 434 0.42 15.36 -3.00
CA ILE A 434 -0.64 16.27 -3.46
C ILE A 434 -2.00 15.88 -2.93
N GLY A 435 -2.89 16.86 -2.73
CA GLY A 435 -4.19 16.64 -2.08
C GLY A 435 -5.14 15.67 -2.79
N ALA A 436 -4.99 15.49 -4.09
CA ALA A 436 -5.80 14.56 -4.91
C ALA A 436 -5.22 13.13 -4.97
N GLU A 437 -4.09 12.87 -4.29
CA GLU A 437 -3.37 11.60 -4.36
C GLU A 437 -4.02 10.50 -3.54
N SER A 438 -4.11 9.32 -4.13
CA SER A 438 -4.34 8.04 -3.47
C SER A 438 -3.10 7.18 -3.69
N GLU A 439 -2.31 6.96 -2.65
CA GLU A 439 -1.13 6.12 -2.74
C GLU A 439 -1.53 4.64 -2.85
N PHE A 440 -0.91 3.92 -3.79
CA PHE A 440 -1.06 2.49 -4.02
C PHE A 440 0.30 1.80 -3.96
N PRO A 441 0.72 1.31 -2.79
CA PRO A 441 1.99 0.59 -2.65
C PRO A 441 1.94 -0.75 -3.41
N LEU A 442 2.85 -0.94 -4.36
CA LEU A 442 2.98 -2.19 -5.11
C LEU A 442 4.01 -3.10 -4.43
N PRO A 443 3.60 -4.17 -3.74
CA PRO A 443 4.52 -5.09 -3.08
C PRO A 443 5.34 -5.89 -4.10
N PRO A 444 6.45 -6.54 -3.72
CA PRO A 444 7.08 -7.61 -4.50
C PRO A 444 6.12 -8.76 -4.82
N LEU A 445 6.51 -9.72 -5.65
CA LEU A 445 5.71 -10.93 -5.88
C LEU A 445 5.69 -11.79 -4.62
N GLU A 446 4.59 -12.52 -4.45
CA GLU A 446 4.44 -13.47 -3.36
C GLU A 446 5.60 -14.49 -3.36
N LEU A 447 6.12 -14.76 -2.17
CA LEU A 447 7.24 -15.67 -1.96
C LEU A 447 6.73 -17.09 -1.67
N PRO A 448 7.48 -18.12 -2.07
CA PRO A 448 7.17 -19.50 -1.67
C PRO A 448 7.35 -19.68 -0.17
N ASP A 449 6.47 -20.48 0.44
CA ASP A 449 6.60 -20.90 1.83
C ASP A 449 7.90 -21.69 2.03
N GLU A 450 8.56 -21.52 3.17
CA GLU A 450 9.76 -22.24 3.52
C GLU A 450 9.55 -23.75 3.65
N ALA A 451 8.38 -24.13 4.14
CA ALA A 451 8.00 -25.52 4.33
C ALA A 451 7.47 -26.19 3.05
N GLU A 452 7.30 -25.45 1.95
CA GLU A 452 6.79 -26.02 0.72
C GLU A 452 7.92 -26.54 -0.18
N HIS A 453 7.93 -27.83 -0.43
CA HIS A 453 8.91 -28.54 -1.26
C HIS A 453 8.31 -29.17 -2.53
N SER A 454 6.97 -29.15 -2.66
CA SER A 454 6.28 -29.72 -3.81
C SER A 454 6.48 -28.87 -5.06
N PRO A 455 7.07 -29.39 -6.14
CA PRO A 455 7.28 -28.65 -7.37
C PRO A 455 5.97 -28.06 -7.95
N ASP A 456 4.87 -28.81 -7.88
CA ASP A 456 3.56 -28.38 -8.42
C ASP A 456 2.98 -27.18 -7.63
N ARG A 457 3.09 -27.20 -6.30
CA ARG A 457 2.66 -26.10 -5.45
C ARG A 457 3.59 -24.90 -5.58
N LEU A 458 4.88 -25.12 -5.59
CA LEU A 458 5.87 -24.05 -5.83
C LEU A 458 5.66 -23.38 -7.18
N GLN A 459 5.29 -24.13 -8.24
CA GLN A 459 4.98 -23.58 -9.57
C GLN A 459 3.77 -22.63 -9.57
N ALA A 460 2.84 -22.77 -8.63
CA ALA A 460 1.69 -21.87 -8.48
C ALA A 460 2.07 -20.55 -7.81
N CYS A 461 3.19 -20.50 -7.09
CA CYS A 461 3.69 -19.27 -6.46
C CYS A 461 4.16 -18.26 -7.53
N PRO A 462 3.70 -16.99 -7.51
CA PRO A 462 4.01 -16.00 -8.55
C PRO A 462 5.50 -15.75 -8.79
N SER A 463 6.32 -15.67 -7.75
CA SER A 463 7.78 -15.48 -7.88
C SER A 463 8.46 -16.68 -8.54
N VAL A 464 8.07 -17.89 -8.17
CA VAL A 464 8.57 -19.13 -8.76
C VAL A 464 8.09 -19.28 -10.20
N ALA A 465 6.81 -19.01 -10.46
CA ALA A 465 6.25 -19.04 -11.82
C ALA A 465 6.98 -18.08 -12.77
N LEU A 466 7.29 -16.86 -12.32
CA LEU A 466 8.08 -15.91 -13.11
C LEU A 466 9.49 -16.44 -13.38
N PHE A 467 10.18 -16.92 -12.33
CA PHE A 467 11.52 -17.49 -12.46
C PHE A 467 11.55 -18.64 -13.48
N VAL A 468 10.65 -19.62 -13.35
CA VAL A 468 10.55 -20.78 -14.26
C VAL A 468 10.23 -20.33 -15.69
N GLN A 469 9.27 -19.43 -15.86
CA GLN A 469 8.94 -18.89 -17.19
C GLN A 469 10.15 -18.26 -17.88
N ARG A 470 10.98 -17.51 -17.13
CA ARG A 470 12.20 -16.88 -17.65
C ARG A 470 13.32 -17.90 -17.88
N ALA A 471 13.47 -18.87 -16.98
CA ALA A 471 14.45 -19.96 -17.14
C ALA A 471 14.19 -20.80 -18.40
N VAL A 472 12.93 -21.15 -18.68
CA VAL A 472 12.53 -21.89 -19.89
C VAL A 472 12.88 -21.12 -21.18
N ARG A 473 12.81 -19.77 -21.19
CA ARG A 473 13.19 -18.97 -22.37
C ARG A 473 14.67 -19.11 -22.73
N VAL A 474 15.53 -19.26 -21.74
CA VAL A 474 16.99 -19.34 -21.94
C VAL A 474 17.50 -20.78 -21.96
N LYS A 475 16.75 -21.72 -21.36
CA LYS A 475 17.01 -23.17 -21.33
C LYS A 475 15.68 -23.90 -21.55
N PRO A 476 15.28 -24.18 -22.80
CA PRO A 476 13.96 -24.73 -23.15
C PRO A 476 13.60 -26.06 -22.49
N ASP A 477 14.58 -26.83 -22.09
CA ASP A 477 14.46 -28.11 -21.38
C ASP A 477 14.37 -27.92 -19.83
N PHE A 478 14.45 -26.71 -19.32
CA PHE A 478 14.31 -26.46 -17.88
C PHE A 478 12.92 -26.87 -17.40
N ARG A 479 12.89 -27.63 -16.30
CA ARG A 479 11.66 -28.00 -15.58
C ARG A 479 11.91 -27.80 -14.08
N LEU A 480 10.88 -27.36 -13.38
CA LEU A 480 10.87 -27.40 -11.93
C LEU A 480 10.56 -28.82 -11.50
N ASP A 481 11.45 -29.44 -10.75
CA ASP A 481 11.33 -30.81 -10.25
C ASP A 481 11.92 -30.91 -8.84
N ALA A 482 11.78 -32.07 -8.21
CA ALA A 482 12.25 -32.29 -6.84
C ALA A 482 13.77 -32.07 -6.66
N SER A 483 14.58 -32.12 -7.72
CA SER A 483 16.03 -31.91 -7.62
C SER A 483 16.44 -30.43 -7.54
N ASN A 484 15.58 -29.51 -7.96
CA ASN A 484 15.88 -28.10 -8.05
C ASN A 484 14.84 -27.19 -7.36
N ALA A 485 13.73 -27.74 -6.90
CA ALA A 485 12.61 -27.01 -6.30
C ALA A 485 13.06 -26.15 -5.09
N ASP A 486 13.79 -26.73 -4.15
CA ASP A 486 14.32 -26.02 -2.98
C ASP A 486 15.28 -24.91 -3.35
N ALA A 487 16.14 -25.15 -4.34
CA ALA A 487 17.08 -24.14 -4.81
C ALA A 487 16.36 -22.98 -5.49
N VAL A 488 15.33 -23.23 -6.31
CA VAL A 488 14.54 -22.19 -6.94
C VAL A 488 13.72 -21.41 -5.91
N SER A 489 13.12 -22.10 -4.95
CA SER A 489 12.43 -21.49 -3.81
C SER A 489 13.38 -20.57 -3.01
N GLY A 490 14.58 -21.07 -2.66
CA GLY A 490 15.62 -20.30 -2.00
C GLY A 490 16.05 -19.06 -2.79
N ILE A 491 16.23 -19.16 -4.11
CA ILE A 491 16.55 -18.04 -4.99
C ILE A 491 15.42 -16.98 -4.94
N CYS A 492 14.15 -17.41 -5.02
CA CYS A 492 13.03 -16.50 -5.00
C CYS A 492 12.95 -15.71 -3.68
N ARG A 493 13.17 -16.37 -2.56
CA ARG A 493 13.21 -15.73 -1.24
C ARG A 493 14.41 -14.78 -1.08
N GLN A 494 15.60 -15.21 -1.46
CA GLN A 494 16.81 -14.39 -1.35
C GLN A 494 16.75 -13.12 -2.24
N LEU A 495 15.97 -13.17 -3.32
CA LEU A 495 15.72 -12.02 -4.20
C LEU A 495 14.43 -11.26 -3.84
N ASP A 496 13.82 -11.53 -2.67
CA ASP A 496 12.64 -10.84 -2.13
C ASP A 496 11.44 -10.79 -3.10
N GLY A 497 11.33 -11.74 -4.03
CA GLY A 497 10.27 -11.74 -5.03
C GLY A 497 10.31 -10.53 -5.99
N LEU A 498 11.43 -9.83 -6.08
CA LEU A 498 11.58 -8.70 -7.01
C LEU A 498 11.62 -9.19 -8.46
N PRO A 499 10.64 -8.81 -9.32
CA PRO A 499 10.56 -9.31 -10.68
C PRO A 499 11.87 -9.16 -11.48
N LEU A 500 12.48 -7.97 -11.45
CA LEU A 500 13.71 -7.71 -12.17
C LEU A 500 14.87 -8.60 -11.69
N ALA A 501 15.00 -8.80 -10.39
CA ALA A 501 16.02 -9.67 -9.81
C ALA A 501 15.82 -11.13 -10.20
N LEU A 502 14.57 -11.60 -10.18
CA LEU A 502 14.19 -12.96 -10.59
C LEU A 502 14.47 -13.19 -12.08
N GLU A 503 14.15 -12.24 -12.95
CA GLU A 503 14.43 -12.32 -14.40
C GLU A 503 15.94 -12.42 -14.67
N LEU A 504 16.74 -11.59 -14.01
CA LEU A 504 18.21 -11.60 -14.14
C LEU A 504 18.84 -12.89 -13.61
N ALA A 505 18.33 -13.42 -12.48
CA ALA A 505 18.77 -14.68 -11.94
C ALA A 505 18.39 -15.88 -12.84
N ALA A 506 17.15 -15.90 -13.34
CA ALA A 506 16.68 -16.95 -14.24
C ALA A 506 17.49 -17.01 -15.55
N ALA A 507 17.96 -15.87 -16.06
CA ALA A 507 18.84 -15.83 -17.25
C ALA A 507 20.17 -16.58 -17.05
N ARG A 508 20.63 -16.76 -15.79
CA ARG A 508 21.87 -17.47 -15.45
C ARG A 508 21.70 -18.99 -15.42
N VAL A 509 20.47 -19.51 -15.42
CA VAL A 509 20.20 -20.97 -15.46
C VAL A 509 20.74 -21.60 -16.74
N ARG A 510 20.99 -20.81 -17.79
CA ARG A 510 21.66 -21.28 -19.02
C ARG A 510 23.05 -21.84 -18.77
N ILE A 511 23.80 -21.24 -17.84
CA ILE A 511 25.20 -21.55 -17.59
C ILE A 511 25.46 -22.14 -16.19
N MET A 512 24.47 -22.12 -15.32
CA MET A 512 24.64 -22.54 -13.91
C MET A 512 23.36 -23.18 -13.40
N GLU A 513 23.48 -24.35 -12.76
CA GLU A 513 22.35 -25.02 -12.10
C GLU A 513 21.84 -24.19 -10.91
N PRO A 514 20.50 -24.21 -10.63
CA PRO A 514 19.91 -23.42 -9.57
C PRO A 514 20.56 -23.57 -8.19
N SER A 515 20.97 -24.76 -7.80
CA SER A 515 21.67 -25.02 -6.53
C SER A 515 23.01 -24.29 -6.42
N LYS A 516 23.76 -24.23 -7.53
CA LYS A 516 25.04 -23.50 -7.59
C LYS A 516 24.81 -21.99 -7.65
N LEU A 517 23.71 -21.57 -8.28
CA LEU A 517 23.30 -20.16 -8.35
C LEU A 517 22.93 -19.67 -6.95
N LEU A 518 22.14 -20.43 -6.18
CA LEU A 518 21.76 -20.10 -4.82
C LEU A 518 23.01 -19.90 -3.92
N LEU A 519 23.98 -20.82 -3.97
CA LEU A 519 25.22 -20.70 -3.20
C LEU A 519 26.09 -19.47 -3.54
N ARG A 520 25.87 -18.86 -4.72
CA ARG A 520 26.61 -17.69 -5.19
C ARG A 520 25.82 -16.38 -5.07
N LEU A 521 24.58 -16.42 -4.63
CA LEU A 521 23.76 -15.22 -4.48
C LEU A 521 24.23 -14.27 -3.35
N ASP A 522 25.16 -14.72 -2.47
CA ASP A 522 25.87 -13.83 -1.53
C ASP A 522 26.61 -12.70 -2.26
N HIS A 523 26.97 -12.94 -3.56
CA HIS A 523 27.50 -11.93 -4.48
C HIS A 523 26.50 -11.61 -5.59
N ALA A 524 25.20 -11.60 -5.26
CA ALA A 524 24.08 -11.49 -6.22
C ALA A 524 24.17 -10.27 -7.13
N LEU A 525 24.62 -9.13 -6.62
CA LEU A 525 24.73 -7.90 -7.40
C LEU A 525 25.73 -8.00 -8.56
N ASP A 526 26.83 -8.73 -8.34
CA ASP A 526 27.84 -8.94 -9.39
C ASP A 526 27.38 -9.96 -10.45
N LEU A 527 26.71 -11.04 -10.02
CA LEU A 527 26.15 -12.04 -10.92
C LEU A 527 25.04 -11.48 -11.81
N LEU A 528 24.25 -10.56 -11.28
CA LEU A 528 23.10 -9.94 -11.96
C LEU A 528 23.49 -8.66 -12.74
N SER A 529 24.76 -8.43 -12.97
CA SER A 529 25.28 -7.23 -13.64
C SER A 529 24.95 -7.13 -15.14
N SER A 530 24.54 -8.23 -15.79
CA SER A 530 24.17 -8.25 -17.22
C SER A 530 22.66 -8.45 -17.38
N GLY A 531 21.96 -7.38 -17.78
CA GLY A 531 20.54 -7.41 -18.07
C GLY A 531 20.20 -7.54 -19.56
N ASP A 532 18.92 -7.47 -19.87
CA ASP A 532 18.40 -7.50 -21.24
C ASP A 532 18.81 -6.21 -21.99
N ARG A 533 19.24 -6.35 -23.26
CA ARG A 533 19.76 -5.22 -24.07
C ARG A 533 18.68 -4.21 -24.44
N ASP A 534 17.41 -4.60 -24.36
CA ASP A 534 16.28 -3.74 -24.70
C ASP A 534 15.89 -2.76 -23.57
N LEU A 535 16.49 -2.91 -22.37
CA LEU A 535 16.24 -2.02 -21.25
C LEU A 535 17.14 -0.78 -21.30
N PRO A 536 16.69 0.38 -20.80
CA PRO A 536 17.52 1.57 -20.60
C PRO A 536 18.76 1.25 -19.76
N LEU A 537 19.86 1.98 -19.98
CA LEU A 537 21.17 1.71 -19.36
C LEU A 537 21.10 1.57 -17.83
N ARG A 538 20.28 2.40 -17.16
CA ARG A 538 20.05 2.36 -15.71
C ARG A 538 19.23 1.17 -15.20
N GLN A 539 18.51 0.48 -16.13
CA GLN A 539 17.71 -0.71 -15.81
C GLN A 539 18.38 -2.01 -16.24
N ARG A 540 19.54 -1.91 -16.91
CA ARG A 540 20.25 -3.09 -17.44
C ARG A 540 20.74 -4.02 -16.35
N THR A 541 21.03 -3.49 -15.20
CA THR A 541 21.50 -4.29 -14.05
C THR A 541 20.80 -3.87 -12.78
N LEU A 542 20.51 -4.82 -11.91
CA LEU A 542 19.98 -4.55 -10.57
C LEU A 542 20.95 -3.68 -9.76
N ARG A 543 22.25 -3.96 -9.86
CA ARG A 543 23.30 -3.16 -9.23
C ARG A 543 23.28 -1.71 -9.70
N ALA A 544 23.14 -1.45 -11.00
CA ALA A 544 23.07 -0.10 -11.54
C ALA A 544 21.83 0.66 -11.02
N THR A 545 20.70 -0.03 -10.88
CA THR A 545 19.47 0.56 -10.36
C THR A 545 19.61 0.96 -8.88
N ILE A 546 20.19 0.07 -8.06
CA ILE A 546 20.41 0.34 -6.63
C ILE A 546 21.48 1.44 -6.46
N SER A 547 22.60 1.35 -7.19
CA SER A 547 23.69 2.34 -7.16
C SER A 547 23.20 3.73 -7.55
N TRP A 548 22.37 3.82 -8.59
CA TRP A 548 21.77 5.08 -8.98
C TRP A 548 20.84 5.64 -7.89
N SER A 549 20.00 4.79 -7.26
CA SER A 549 19.14 5.21 -6.15
C SER A 549 19.95 5.70 -4.96
N TYR A 550 21.07 5.04 -4.66
CA TYR A 550 22.00 5.41 -3.60
C TYR A 550 22.71 6.74 -3.89
N SER A 551 23.08 7.00 -5.15
CA SER A 551 23.72 8.26 -5.55
C SER A 551 22.83 9.51 -5.46
N LEU A 552 21.51 9.31 -5.37
CA LEU A 552 20.53 10.40 -5.17
C LEU A 552 20.34 10.77 -3.69
N LEU A 553 20.93 10.01 -2.76
CA LEU A 553 20.89 10.28 -1.33
C LEU A 553 21.96 11.30 -0.96
N ASP A 554 21.69 12.09 0.09
CA ASP A 554 22.72 12.90 0.71
C ASP A 554 23.69 12.03 1.57
N ASP A 555 24.78 12.64 2.04
CA ASP A 555 25.84 11.93 2.78
C ASP A 555 25.33 11.29 4.08
N THR A 556 24.33 11.89 4.75
CA THR A 556 23.78 11.39 6.01
C THR A 556 22.85 10.21 5.75
N GLU A 557 21.99 10.28 4.76
CA GLU A 557 21.12 9.20 4.31
C GLU A 557 21.93 8.00 3.79
N GLN A 558 22.99 8.26 2.99
CA GLN A 558 23.89 7.21 2.52
C GLN A 558 24.55 6.50 3.71
N ARG A 559 24.99 7.26 4.71
CA ARG A 559 25.58 6.73 5.94
C ARG A 559 24.59 5.85 6.70
N LEU A 560 23.36 6.30 6.92
CA LEU A 560 22.34 5.52 7.60
C LEU A 560 22.02 4.24 6.83
N LEU A 561 21.75 4.35 5.50
CA LEU A 561 21.39 3.21 4.68
C LEU A 561 22.46 2.10 4.69
N ARG A 562 23.77 2.46 4.57
CA ARG A 562 24.83 1.46 4.65
C ARG A 562 24.99 0.87 6.06
N ARG A 563 24.76 1.65 7.13
CA ARG A 563 24.78 1.15 8.51
C ARG A 563 23.61 0.22 8.81
N CYS A 564 22.42 0.47 8.30
CA CYS A 564 21.27 -0.42 8.43
C CYS A 564 21.48 -1.81 7.79
N SER A 565 22.51 -1.98 6.94
CA SER A 565 22.82 -3.29 6.34
C SER A 565 23.28 -4.35 7.34
N VAL A 566 23.62 -3.97 8.57
CA VAL A 566 24.00 -4.91 9.62
C VAL A 566 22.83 -5.72 10.14
N PHE A 567 21.60 -5.18 10.00
CA PHE A 567 20.39 -5.86 10.44
C PHE A 567 19.91 -6.91 9.42
N HIS A 568 19.29 -7.96 9.95
CA HIS A 568 18.72 -9.07 9.19
C HIS A 568 17.20 -9.14 9.40
N GLU A 569 16.42 -9.33 8.33
CA GLU A 569 14.94 -9.44 8.32
C GLU A 569 14.17 -8.25 8.89
N GLY A 570 14.83 -7.28 9.48
CA GLY A 570 14.24 -6.05 9.99
C GLY A 570 14.77 -5.64 11.36
N TRP A 571 14.34 -4.46 11.83
CA TRP A 571 14.77 -3.85 13.09
C TRP A 571 13.71 -2.91 13.64
N THR A 572 13.78 -2.59 14.92
CA THR A 572 13.00 -1.53 15.56
C THR A 572 13.73 -0.18 15.44
N PHE A 573 12.99 0.92 15.60
CA PHE A 573 13.60 2.26 15.62
C PHE A 573 14.70 2.35 16.69
N GLU A 574 14.44 1.80 17.88
CA GLU A 574 15.39 1.81 18.99
C GLU A 574 16.71 1.07 18.65
N ALA A 575 16.61 -0.12 18.04
CA ALA A 575 17.77 -0.87 17.59
C ALA A 575 18.61 -0.07 16.60
N MET A 576 17.98 0.55 15.62
CA MET A 576 18.67 1.39 14.64
C MET A 576 19.36 2.61 15.30
N GLU A 577 18.64 3.28 16.18
CA GLU A 577 19.18 4.46 16.87
C GLU A 577 20.45 4.10 17.69
N GLN A 578 20.40 3.00 18.44
CA GLN A 578 21.53 2.59 19.28
C GLN A 578 22.71 2.02 18.48
N VAL A 579 22.46 1.27 17.42
CA VAL A 579 23.49 0.61 16.61
C VAL A 579 24.10 1.59 15.59
N CYS A 580 23.26 2.37 14.88
CA CYS A 580 23.71 3.17 13.75
C CYS A 580 24.21 4.57 14.12
N TYR A 581 23.80 5.14 15.26
CA TYR A 581 24.18 6.49 15.67
C TYR A 581 25.10 6.52 16.90
N ALA A 582 26.00 7.51 16.92
CA ALA A 582 26.67 7.92 18.13
C ALA A 582 25.74 8.85 18.96
N ASP A 583 25.99 8.98 20.27
CA ASP A 583 25.11 9.71 21.18
C ASP A 583 24.77 11.15 20.75
N ASP A 584 25.71 11.85 20.09
CA ASP A 584 25.53 13.24 19.69
C ASP A 584 24.63 13.46 18.46
N ASP A 585 24.39 12.43 17.64
CA ASP A 585 23.66 12.51 16.36
C ASP A 585 22.25 11.85 16.38
N ARG A 586 21.84 11.26 17.49
CA ARG A 586 20.57 10.50 17.60
C ARG A 586 19.33 11.31 17.24
N TRP A 587 19.34 12.60 17.44
CA TRP A 587 18.20 13.49 17.15
C TRP A 587 17.82 13.53 15.64
N ARG A 588 18.72 13.11 14.74
CA ARG A 588 18.49 13.02 13.29
C ARG A 588 17.90 11.70 12.84
N ALA A 589 17.93 10.69 13.69
CA ALA A 589 17.62 9.31 13.33
C ALA A 589 16.23 9.15 12.71
N LEU A 590 15.24 9.88 13.24
CA LEU A 590 13.86 9.81 12.76
C LEU A 590 13.72 10.44 11.37
N ASP A 591 14.23 11.65 11.17
CA ASP A 591 14.11 12.38 9.90
C ASP A 591 14.83 11.65 8.76
N GLU A 592 16.05 11.11 9.03
CA GLU A 592 16.81 10.36 8.03
C GLU A 592 16.15 9.02 7.69
N LEU A 593 15.56 8.33 8.68
CA LEU A 593 14.79 7.09 8.45
C LEU A 593 13.53 7.36 7.65
N GLU A 594 12.76 8.39 8.01
CA GLU A 594 11.55 8.79 7.28
C GLU A 594 11.87 9.08 5.81
N SER A 595 12.94 9.81 5.54
CA SER A 595 13.40 10.09 4.18
C SER A 595 13.76 8.82 3.39
N LEU A 596 14.44 7.84 4.02
CA LEU A 596 14.76 6.56 3.37
C LEU A 596 13.51 5.71 3.10
N VAL A 597 12.52 5.77 3.99
CA VAL A 597 11.21 5.11 3.80
C VAL A 597 10.47 5.77 2.63
N GLU A 598 10.39 7.10 2.59
CA GLU A 598 9.76 7.83 1.49
C GLU A 598 10.41 7.54 0.13
N LYS A 599 11.72 7.40 0.09
CA LYS A 599 12.49 7.04 -1.11
C LYS A 599 12.38 5.57 -1.49
N GLY A 600 11.64 4.76 -0.71
CA GLY A 600 11.39 3.36 -0.98
C GLY A 600 12.63 2.46 -0.85
N LEU A 601 13.65 2.88 -0.12
CA LEU A 601 14.86 2.11 0.16
C LEU A 601 14.75 1.32 1.46
N VAL A 602 13.95 1.79 2.41
CA VAL A 602 13.56 1.10 3.64
C VAL A 602 12.07 0.81 3.61
N ARG A 603 11.66 -0.37 4.06
CA ARG A 603 10.25 -0.77 4.20
C ARG A 603 9.81 -0.67 5.65
N VAL A 604 8.56 -0.26 5.87
CA VAL A 604 7.89 -0.43 7.15
C VAL A 604 7.17 -1.78 7.14
N ILE A 605 7.35 -2.58 8.17
CA ILE A 605 6.76 -3.92 8.33
C ILE A 605 6.06 -4.02 9.70
N GLY A 606 5.32 -5.08 9.95
CA GLY A 606 4.78 -5.40 11.29
C GLY A 606 3.77 -4.39 11.85
N GLY A 607 3.00 -3.70 10.98
CA GLY A 607 1.97 -2.75 11.46
C GLY A 607 2.48 -1.36 11.79
N GLY A 608 3.76 -1.04 11.52
CA GLY A 608 4.32 0.30 11.68
C GLY A 608 5.50 0.42 12.65
N ASP A 609 5.81 -0.64 13.40
CA ASP A 609 6.81 -0.59 14.48
C ASP A 609 8.19 -1.10 14.05
N ARG A 610 8.30 -1.69 12.87
CA ARG A 610 9.54 -2.30 12.39
C ARG A 610 9.89 -1.86 10.98
N TYR A 611 11.17 -1.89 10.67
CA TYR A 611 11.75 -1.47 9.39
C TYR A 611 12.58 -2.61 8.80
N ALA A 612 12.71 -2.66 7.48
CA ALA A 612 13.52 -3.66 6.81
C ALA A 612 14.13 -3.13 5.50
N LEU A 613 15.27 -3.66 5.12
CA LEU A 613 15.81 -3.55 3.76
C LEU A 613 15.38 -4.76 2.93
N LEU A 614 15.18 -4.54 1.62
CA LEU A 614 15.19 -5.67 0.69
C LEU A 614 16.59 -6.28 0.67
N GLU A 615 16.69 -7.61 0.60
CA GLU A 615 17.99 -8.29 0.67
C GLU A 615 18.99 -7.79 -0.38
N THR A 616 18.52 -7.47 -1.58
CA THR A 616 19.36 -6.89 -2.63
C THR A 616 19.89 -5.49 -2.30
N ILE A 617 19.10 -4.68 -1.59
CA ILE A 617 19.54 -3.36 -1.09
C ILE A 617 20.48 -3.54 0.10
N ARG A 618 20.19 -4.49 0.99
CA ARG A 618 21.03 -4.82 2.15
C ARG A 618 22.44 -5.25 1.70
N ALA A 619 22.51 -6.18 0.73
CA ALA A 619 23.80 -6.65 0.21
C ALA A 619 24.62 -5.52 -0.42
N PHE A 620 24.00 -4.64 -1.26
CA PHE A 620 24.67 -3.47 -1.80
C PHE A 620 25.16 -2.52 -0.70
N SER A 621 24.31 -2.26 0.30
CA SER A 621 24.64 -1.35 1.41
C SER A 621 25.77 -1.91 2.28
N ALA A 622 25.82 -3.25 2.47
CA ALA A 622 26.91 -3.93 3.17
C ALA A 622 28.25 -3.80 2.43
N GLU A 623 28.26 -3.89 1.09
CA GLU A 623 29.47 -3.61 0.29
C GLU A 623 29.95 -2.15 0.48
N GLN A 624 29.01 -1.18 0.48
CA GLN A 624 29.35 0.22 0.73
C GLN A 624 29.87 0.42 2.16
N LEU A 625 29.30 -0.26 3.16
CA LEU A 625 29.78 -0.22 4.55
C LEU A 625 31.21 -0.79 4.65
N HIS A 626 31.47 -1.91 3.98
CA HIS A 626 32.81 -2.50 3.96
C HIS A 626 33.86 -1.56 3.35
N ALA A 627 33.49 -0.86 2.28
CA ALA A 627 34.37 0.13 1.62
C ALA A 627 34.75 1.32 2.52
N THR A 628 33.93 1.64 3.53
CA THR A 628 34.24 2.71 4.50
C THR A 628 35.06 2.25 5.68
N GLY A 629 35.27 0.94 5.87
CA GLY A 629 36.00 0.37 7.01
C GLY A 629 35.24 0.38 8.34
N GLU A 630 33.94 0.69 8.34
CA GLU A 630 33.11 0.75 9.56
C GLU A 630 32.53 -0.60 9.98
N THR A 631 32.71 -1.66 9.19
CA THR A 631 31.99 -2.94 9.32
C THR A 631 32.17 -3.61 10.69
N GLU A 632 33.42 -3.75 11.16
CA GLU A 632 33.69 -4.44 12.42
C GLU A 632 33.09 -3.67 13.61
N GLN A 633 33.34 -2.35 13.66
CA GLN A 633 32.79 -1.51 14.72
C GLN A 633 31.26 -1.57 14.80
N LEU A 634 30.60 -1.61 13.66
CA LEU A 634 29.13 -1.64 13.61
C LEU A 634 28.60 -3.01 14.01
N ARG A 635 29.25 -4.10 13.59
CA ARG A 635 28.90 -5.46 14.03
C ARG A 635 29.12 -5.66 15.53
N ASP A 636 30.17 -5.08 16.10
CA ASP A 636 30.38 -5.09 17.55
C ASP A 636 29.26 -4.34 18.31
N ARG A 637 28.78 -3.20 17.76
CA ARG A 637 27.65 -2.47 18.35
C ARG A 637 26.35 -3.27 18.22
N HIS A 638 26.12 -3.90 17.07
CA HIS A 638 24.96 -4.76 16.82
C HIS A 638 24.95 -5.94 17.80
N ALA A 639 26.05 -6.67 17.91
CA ALA A 639 26.15 -7.79 18.83
C ALA A 639 25.98 -7.39 20.29
N ARG A 640 26.55 -6.25 20.70
CA ARG A 640 26.36 -5.71 22.06
C ARG A 640 24.90 -5.36 22.33
N PHE A 641 24.24 -4.65 21.39
CA PHE A 641 22.85 -4.29 21.53
C PHE A 641 21.96 -5.52 21.73
N PHE A 642 22.10 -6.54 20.88
CA PHE A 642 21.29 -7.75 20.97
C PHE A 642 21.64 -8.60 22.19
N THR A 643 22.86 -8.64 22.65
CA THR A 643 23.23 -9.30 23.92
C THR A 643 22.58 -8.62 25.14
N GLU A 644 22.52 -7.29 25.17
CA GLU A 644 21.86 -6.50 26.22
C GLU A 644 20.33 -6.62 26.13
N TRP A 645 19.77 -6.52 24.92
CA TRP A 645 18.35 -6.67 24.66
C TRP A 645 17.84 -8.03 25.08
N MET A 646 18.59 -9.11 24.76
CA MET A 646 18.27 -10.48 25.16
C MET A 646 18.28 -10.66 26.68
N ALA A 647 19.12 -9.94 27.42
CA ALA A 647 19.09 -10.00 28.87
C ALA A 647 17.75 -9.54 29.44
N GLY A 648 17.18 -8.47 28.89
CA GLY A 648 15.83 -8.00 29.25
C GLY A 648 14.73 -8.98 28.85
N MET A 649 14.82 -9.54 27.62
CA MET A 649 13.85 -10.51 27.10
C MET A 649 13.82 -11.82 27.90
N TYR A 650 14.97 -12.29 28.37
CA TYR A 650 15.09 -13.49 29.22
C TYR A 650 14.31 -13.35 30.52
N GLU A 651 14.33 -12.16 31.15
CA GLU A 651 13.52 -11.89 32.36
C GLU A 651 12.03 -11.79 32.01
N GLU A 652 11.69 -11.15 30.90
CA GLU A 652 10.28 -11.03 30.47
C GLU A 652 9.67 -12.40 30.10
N PHE A 653 10.45 -13.32 29.58
CA PHE A 653 9.97 -14.68 29.29
C PHE A 653 9.61 -15.46 30.58
N ARG A 654 10.17 -15.07 31.73
CA ARG A 654 9.93 -15.71 33.01
C ARG A 654 8.87 -15.03 33.86
N ASP A 655 8.15 -14.04 33.30
CA ASP A 655 7.07 -13.32 33.98
C ASP A 655 5.78 -13.23 33.12
N GLU A 656 4.83 -12.37 33.53
CA GLU A 656 3.54 -12.19 32.84
C GLU A 656 3.64 -11.68 31.39
N ARG A 657 4.82 -11.30 30.91
CA ARG A 657 5.10 -10.79 29.54
C ARG A 657 5.56 -11.90 28.60
N GLN A 658 5.52 -13.16 29.00
CA GLN A 658 6.01 -14.32 28.25
C GLN A 658 5.49 -14.37 26.80
N VAL A 659 4.17 -14.26 26.59
CA VAL A 659 3.57 -14.32 25.25
C VAL A 659 4.03 -13.18 24.33
N PRO A 660 3.98 -11.90 24.74
CA PRO A 660 4.54 -10.82 23.91
C PRO A 660 6.06 -10.93 23.72
N ALA A 661 6.81 -11.46 24.68
CA ALA A 661 8.24 -11.71 24.56
C ALA A 661 8.54 -12.71 23.44
N MET A 662 7.82 -13.83 23.37
CA MET A 662 7.97 -14.81 22.29
C MET A 662 7.70 -14.22 20.91
N GLY A 663 6.73 -13.32 20.77
CA GLY A 663 6.48 -12.60 19.53
C GLY A 663 7.68 -11.75 19.09
N ARG A 664 8.31 -11.04 20.02
CA ARG A 664 9.51 -10.23 19.76
C ARG A 664 10.72 -11.08 19.45
N PHE A 665 10.93 -12.19 20.15
CA PHE A 665 11.99 -13.16 19.84
C PHE A 665 11.91 -13.65 18.40
N ARG A 666 10.72 -14.12 17.98
CA ARG A 666 10.52 -14.61 16.62
C ARG A 666 10.80 -13.52 15.55
N ALA A 667 10.50 -12.26 15.87
CA ALA A 667 10.74 -11.15 14.96
C ALA A 667 12.22 -10.77 14.81
N ASP A 668 13.07 -11.08 15.83
CA ASP A 668 14.47 -10.66 15.85
C ASP A 668 15.49 -11.81 15.81
N ILE A 669 15.03 -13.06 15.67
CA ILE A 669 15.92 -14.25 15.69
C ILE A 669 17.04 -14.18 14.63
N ALA A 670 16.78 -13.58 13.46
CA ALA A 670 17.80 -13.42 12.43
C ALA A 670 18.92 -12.46 12.87
N ASN A 671 18.61 -11.42 13.64
CA ASN A 671 19.59 -10.52 14.23
C ASN A 671 20.37 -11.19 15.36
N GLU A 672 19.70 -12.01 16.19
CA GLU A 672 20.34 -12.78 17.25
C GLU A 672 21.35 -13.79 16.69
N LEU A 673 20.95 -14.54 15.66
CA LEU A 673 21.85 -15.47 14.97
C LEU A 673 23.05 -14.76 14.34
N ALA A 674 22.82 -13.58 13.73
CA ALA A 674 23.89 -12.77 13.17
C ALA A 674 24.89 -12.30 14.28
N ALA A 675 24.36 -11.89 15.44
CA ALA A 675 25.18 -11.52 16.60
C ALA A 675 25.98 -12.73 17.13
N ILE A 676 25.34 -13.89 17.28
CA ILE A 676 25.99 -15.13 17.70
C ILE A 676 27.14 -15.50 16.75
N HIS A 677 26.89 -15.55 15.44
CA HIS A 677 27.90 -15.91 14.45
C HIS A 677 29.09 -14.93 14.45
N TRP A 678 28.82 -13.64 14.63
CA TRP A 678 29.87 -12.63 14.76
C TRP A 678 30.71 -12.83 16.00
N LEU A 679 30.08 -13.05 17.16
CA LEU A 679 30.77 -13.29 18.43
C LEU A 679 31.57 -14.61 18.42
N LEU A 680 31.04 -15.68 17.81
CA LEU A 680 31.78 -16.95 17.60
C LEU A 680 33.03 -16.73 16.73
N ALA A 681 32.93 -15.91 15.66
CA ALA A 681 34.08 -15.61 14.82
C ALA A 681 35.19 -14.89 15.63
N ARG A 682 34.81 -13.91 16.45
CA ARG A 682 35.75 -13.20 17.35
C ARG A 682 36.36 -14.12 18.44
N ALA A 683 35.51 -15.00 19.01
CA ALA A 683 35.95 -15.96 19.99
C ALA A 683 37.00 -16.95 19.42
N ARG A 684 36.82 -17.41 18.17
CA ARG A 684 37.80 -18.23 17.43
C ARG A 684 39.16 -17.50 17.25
N GLU A 685 39.16 -16.18 17.17
CA GLU A 685 40.34 -15.33 17.10
C GLU A 685 40.99 -15.11 18.48
N GLY A 686 40.40 -15.64 19.56
CA GLY A 686 40.95 -15.57 20.94
C GLY A 686 40.36 -14.42 21.77
N ASP A 687 39.25 -13.77 21.34
CA ASP A 687 38.58 -12.74 22.12
C ASP A 687 37.73 -13.40 23.25
N ILE A 688 38.24 -13.34 24.49
CA ILE A 688 37.60 -13.92 25.68
C ILE A 688 36.28 -13.20 26.01
N GLY A 689 36.19 -11.89 25.77
CA GLY A 689 34.97 -11.11 25.98
C GLY A 689 33.84 -11.52 24.99
N ALA A 690 34.21 -11.80 23.75
CA ALA A 690 33.27 -12.29 22.73
C ALA A 690 32.82 -13.73 23.08
N LEU A 691 33.71 -14.59 23.61
CA LEU A 691 33.33 -15.93 24.05
C LEU A 691 32.30 -15.86 25.20
N GLU A 692 32.53 -15.06 26.21
CA GLU A 692 31.57 -14.91 27.31
C GLU A 692 30.24 -14.35 26.83
N SER A 693 30.25 -13.34 25.89
CA SER A 693 29.04 -12.76 25.33
C SER A 693 28.23 -13.77 24.53
N VAL A 694 28.88 -14.64 23.72
CA VAL A 694 28.16 -15.66 22.96
C VAL A 694 27.57 -16.75 23.83
N LEU A 695 28.28 -17.13 24.90
CA LEU A 695 27.78 -18.11 25.88
C LEU A 695 26.57 -17.58 26.62
N LEU A 696 26.61 -16.30 27.04
CA LEU A 696 25.47 -15.63 27.67
C LEU A 696 24.28 -15.54 26.71
N LEU A 697 24.52 -15.16 25.47
CA LEU A 697 23.46 -14.98 24.46
C LEU A 697 22.81 -16.32 24.14
N CYS A 698 23.58 -17.36 23.81
CA CYS A 698 23.06 -18.69 23.56
C CYS A 698 22.31 -19.25 24.76
N GLY A 699 22.85 -19.08 25.98
CA GLY A 699 22.23 -19.60 27.21
C GLY A 699 20.88 -18.95 27.53
N ARG A 700 20.75 -17.63 27.30
CA ARG A 700 19.49 -16.91 27.50
C ARG A 700 18.40 -17.25 26.48
N LEU A 701 18.78 -17.82 25.33
CA LEU A 701 17.85 -18.30 24.31
C LEU A 701 17.32 -19.73 24.61
N ASN A 702 17.64 -20.38 25.76
CA ASN A 702 17.31 -21.78 26.05
C ASN A 702 15.83 -22.11 25.85
N TRP A 703 14.91 -21.35 26.48
CA TRP A 703 13.47 -21.53 26.36
C TRP A 703 12.95 -21.18 24.98
N PHE A 704 13.52 -20.13 24.33
CA PHE A 704 13.17 -19.80 22.95
C PHE A 704 13.47 -20.96 21.98
N TRP A 705 14.66 -21.58 22.10
CA TRP A 705 15.02 -22.73 21.27
C TRP A 705 14.06 -23.90 21.48
N HIS A 706 13.67 -24.14 22.73
CA HIS A 706 12.74 -25.19 23.10
C HIS A 706 11.38 -24.98 22.47
N VAL A 707 10.75 -23.84 22.76
CA VAL A 707 9.39 -23.46 22.26
C VAL A 707 9.33 -23.33 20.74
N SER A 708 10.41 -22.86 20.11
CA SER A 708 10.47 -22.70 18.65
C SER A 708 10.83 -23.96 17.87
N GLY A 709 11.20 -25.06 18.55
CA GLY A 709 11.61 -26.32 17.91
C GLY A 709 12.95 -26.25 17.16
N MET A 710 13.79 -25.23 17.40
CA MET A 710 15.08 -25.02 16.72
C MET A 710 16.24 -25.82 17.33
N HIS A 711 16.01 -27.05 17.73
CA HIS A 711 16.94 -27.87 18.53
C HIS A 711 18.26 -28.17 17.81
N ASN A 712 18.24 -28.48 16.51
CA ASN A 712 19.46 -28.79 15.75
C ASN A 712 20.35 -27.54 15.59
N THR A 713 19.78 -26.37 15.32
CA THR A 713 20.52 -25.10 15.25
C THR A 713 21.16 -24.79 16.60
N ALA A 714 20.35 -24.85 17.66
CA ALA A 714 20.81 -24.60 19.01
C ALA A 714 21.94 -25.57 19.41
N ARG A 715 21.81 -26.87 19.11
CA ARG A 715 22.83 -27.89 19.41
C ARG A 715 24.18 -27.53 18.81
N GLY A 716 24.22 -27.18 17.51
CA GLY A 716 25.45 -26.77 16.83
C GLY A 716 26.13 -25.55 17.48
N LEU A 717 25.33 -24.56 17.88
CA LEU A 717 25.83 -23.34 18.52
C LEU A 717 26.37 -23.61 19.93
N TYR A 718 25.68 -24.43 20.76
CA TYR A 718 26.14 -24.80 22.08
C TYR A 718 27.42 -25.63 22.02
N ASP A 719 27.49 -26.62 21.14
CA ASP A 719 28.67 -27.48 21.00
C ASP A 719 29.91 -26.69 20.62
N GLU A 720 29.75 -25.74 19.70
CA GLU A 720 30.84 -24.87 19.28
C GLU A 720 31.27 -23.90 20.37
N ALA A 721 30.34 -23.19 21.00
CA ALA A 721 30.67 -22.22 22.04
C ALA A 721 31.30 -22.91 23.30
N LEU A 722 30.69 -24.02 23.74
CA LEU A 722 31.17 -24.76 24.91
C LEU A 722 32.52 -25.44 24.67
N ALA A 723 32.84 -25.90 23.44
CA ALA A 723 34.14 -26.43 23.08
C ALA A 723 35.31 -25.43 23.23
N MET A 724 35.02 -24.12 23.05
CA MET A 724 35.98 -23.04 23.24
C MET A 724 36.13 -22.65 24.74
N ALA A 725 35.14 -22.94 25.58
CA ALA A 725 35.14 -22.64 27.00
C ALA A 725 35.99 -23.69 27.76
N ARG A 726 36.82 -23.22 28.69
CA ARG A 726 37.67 -24.12 29.51
C ARG A 726 36.80 -24.83 30.55
N GLU A 727 36.92 -26.16 30.65
CA GLU A 727 36.09 -27.01 31.49
C GLU A 727 36.15 -26.67 32.99
N ASN A 728 37.26 -26.16 33.45
CA ASN A 728 37.52 -25.87 34.87
C ASN A 728 37.46 -24.37 35.21
N GLU A 729 37.04 -23.52 34.31
CA GLU A 729 36.88 -22.05 34.54
C GLU A 729 35.39 -21.71 34.48
N PRO A 730 34.64 -21.77 35.61
CA PRO A 730 33.24 -21.44 35.63
C PRO A 730 33.02 -19.93 35.31
N SER A 731 32.03 -19.67 34.45
CA SER A 731 31.55 -18.31 34.15
C SER A 731 30.01 -18.28 34.05
N PRO A 732 29.36 -17.14 34.24
CA PRO A 732 27.91 -17.03 34.09
C PRO A 732 27.42 -17.47 32.71
N GLY A 733 28.14 -17.10 31.64
CA GLY A 733 27.82 -17.51 30.27
C GLY A 733 27.92 -19.03 30.09
N ARG A 734 28.96 -19.66 30.61
CA ARG A 734 29.11 -21.11 30.53
C ARG A 734 28.01 -21.83 31.29
N GLY A 735 27.66 -21.38 32.49
CA GLY A 735 26.58 -21.96 33.28
C GLY A 735 25.23 -21.92 32.53
N LEU A 736 24.85 -20.76 31.99
CA LEU A 736 23.63 -20.59 31.21
C LEU A 736 23.63 -21.39 29.90
N ALA A 737 24.77 -21.46 29.20
CA ALA A 737 24.90 -22.26 27.98
C ALA A 737 24.75 -23.77 28.26
N LEU A 738 25.27 -24.26 29.39
CA LEU A 738 25.07 -25.66 29.83
C LEU A 738 23.61 -25.95 30.17
N LEU A 739 22.87 -25.00 30.79
CA LEU A 739 21.43 -25.15 31.02
C LEU A 739 20.67 -25.34 29.72
N GLY A 740 20.97 -24.49 28.72
CA GLY A 740 20.34 -24.56 27.40
C GLY A 740 20.74 -25.84 26.64
N ALA A 741 21.99 -26.24 26.70
CA ALA A 741 22.47 -27.49 26.10
C ALA A 741 21.74 -28.71 26.66
N GLY A 742 21.56 -28.78 27.99
CA GLY A 742 20.80 -29.85 28.66
C GLY A 742 19.34 -29.89 28.24
N MET A 743 18.68 -28.73 28.05
CA MET A 743 17.32 -28.64 27.53
C MET A 743 17.22 -29.24 26.11
N VAL A 744 18.16 -28.89 25.23
CA VAL A 744 18.23 -29.48 23.88
C VAL A 744 18.48 -30.99 23.94
N SER A 745 19.38 -31.45 24.81
CA SER A 745 19.68 -32.89 24.97
C SER A 745 18.45 -33.70 25.37
N ILE A 746 17.58 -33.22 26.28
CA ILE A 746 16.35 -33.96 26.62
C ILE A 746 15.37 -33.99 25.45
N THR A 747 15.25 -32.87 24.70
CA THR A 747 14.33 -32.81 23.58
C THR A 747 14.74 -33.73 22.44
N THR A 748 16.04 -33.93 22.24
CA THR A 748 16.60 -34.90 21.28
C THR A 748 16.66 -36.31 21.78
N GLY A 749 16.38 -36.57 23.07
CA GLY A 749 16.40 -37.90 23.70
C GLY A 749 17.75 -38.34 24.22
N GLU A 750 18.73 -37.43 24.32
CA GLU A 750 20.10 -37.71 24.82
C GLU A 750 20.17 -37.54 26.35
N TRP A 751 19.42 -38.37 27.09
CA TRP A 751 19.21 -38.22 28.55
C TRP A 751 20.48 -38.23 29.39
N ASP A 752 21.47 -39.09 29.08
CA ASP A 752 22.72 -39.15 29.82
C ASP A 752 23.54 -37.86 29.61
N ARG A 753 23.57 -37.34 28.40
CA ARG A 753 24.23 -36.07 28.08
C ARG A 753 23.57 -34.89 28.77
N ALA A 754 22.23 -34.84 28.79
CA ALA A 754 21.48 -33.81 29.51
C ALA A 754 21.84 -33.81 31.01
N LEU A 755 21.99 -35.00 31.62
CA LEU A 755 22.38 -35.13 33.02
C LEU A 755 23.81 -34.60 33.26
N GLU A 756 24.76 -34.89 32.37
CA GLU A 756 26.14 -34.36 32.45
C GLU A 756 26.14 -32.81 32.33
N GLU A 757 25.44 -32.24 31.36
CA GLU A 757 25.37 -30.83 31.09
C GLU A 757 24.73 -30.07 32.26
N TRP A 758 23.59 -30.54 32.80
CA TRP A 758 22.95 -29.92 33.96
C TRP A 758 23.73 -30.12 35.28
N THR A 759 24.45 -31.25 35.45
CA THR A 759 25.36 -31.43 36.60
C THR A 759 26.51 -30.43 36.54
N ALA A 760 27.05 -30.17 35.33
CA ALA A 760 28.07 -29.15 35.14
C ALA A 760 27.54 -27.74 35.40
N ALA A 761 26.34 -27.41 34.94
CA ALA A 761 25.68 -26.11 35.19
C ALA A 761 25.46 -25.89 36.69
N HIS A 762 24.91 -26.89 37.40
CA HIS A 762 24.73 -26.83 38.86
C HIS A 762 26.04 -26.55 39.57
N ARG A 763 27.10 -27.29 39.25
CA ARG A 763 28.44 -27.11 39.82
C ARG A 763 28.96 -25.69 39.57
N ASP A 764 28.83 -25.18 38.35
CA ASP A 764 29.27 -23.84 37.99
C ASP A 764 28.49 -22.76 38.74
N GLY A 765 27.16 -22.90 38.87
CA GLY A 765 26.32 -22.00 39.65
C GLY A 765 26.75 -21.95 41.13
N ILE A 766 27.02 -23.12 41.76
CA ILE A 766 27.54 -23.19 43.15
C ILE A 766 28.90 -22.48 43.27
N ALA A 767 29.81 -22.73 42.29
CA ALA A 767 31.13 -22.14 42.31
C ALA A 767 31.13 -20.61 42.15
N LEU A 768 30.18 -20.07 41.41
CA LEU A 768 29.96 -18.64 41.16
C LEU A 768 29.18 -17.96 42.28
N GLY A 769 28.47 -18.72 43.13
CA GLY A 769 27.48 -18.20 44.06
C GLY A 769 26.20 -17.69 43.35
N ASP A 770 25.91 -18.23 42.17
CA ASP A 770 24.69 -17.93 41.40
C ASP A 770 23.64 -19.01 41.65
N ASP A 771 22.74 -18.68 42.61
CA ASP A 771 21.69 -19.62 43.04
C ASP A 771 20.66 -19.88 41.95
N ALA A 772 20.46 -18.99 40.97
CA ALA A 772 19.54 -19.19 39.88
C ALA A 772 20.05 -20.27 38.89
N ILE A 773 21.32 -20.20 38.45
CA ILE A 773 21.94 -21.21 37.60
C ILE A 773 22.01 -22.56 38.36
N ALA A 774 22.40 -22.52 39.64
CA ALA A 774 22.50 -23.72 40.46
C ALA A 774 21.12 -24.40 40.67
N SER A 775 20.06 -23.63 40.90
CA SER A 775 18.70 -24.12 41.03
C SER A 775 18.20 -24.79 39.75
N GLU A 776 18.36 -24.12 38.58
CA GLU A 776 17.88 -24.61 37.30
C GLU A 776 18.65 -25.91 36.89
N GLY A 777 19.96 -25.95 37.11
CA GLY A 777 20.74 -27.18 36.91
C GLY A 777 20.27 -28.34 37.76
N ALA A 778 19.98 -28.08 39.06
CA ALA A 778 19.46 -29.12 39.95
C ALA A 778 18.05 -29.58 39.54
N MET A 779 17.19 -28.67 39.08
CA MET A 779 15.88 -29.00 38.53
C MET A 779 16.01 -29.97 37.35
N GLY A 780 16.89 -29.65 36.39
CA GLY A 780 17.12 -30.48 35.22
C GLY A 780 17.64 -31.90 35.60
N MET A 781 18.58 -32.02 36.55
CA MET A 781 19.02 -33.32 37.06
C MET A 781 17.85 -34.14 37.61
N GLY A 782 17.00 -33.51 38.42
CA GLY A 782 15.82 -34.14 39.01
C GLY A 782 14.81 -34.57 37.95
N TYR A 783 14.60 -33.73 36.90
CA TYR A 783 13.73 -34.04 35.78
C TYR A 783 14.21 -35.25 34.96
N VAL A 784 15.51 -35.34 34.68
CA VAL A 784 16.09 -36.50 33.99
C VAL A 784 15.90 -37.80 34.81
N HIS A 785 16.18 -37.76 36.10
CA HIS A 785 16.01 -38.94 36.96
C HIS A 785 14.54 -39.38 37.07
N LEU A 786 13.63 -38.42 37.20
CA LEU A 786 12.17 -38.67 37.25
C LEU A 786 11.68 -39.40 35.99
N ASN A 787 12.03 -38.87 34.82
CA ASN A 787 11.57 -39.45 33.53
C ASN A 787 12.31 -40.74 33.13
N SER A 788 13.45 -41.00 33.77
CA SER A 788 14.17 -42.25 33.61
C SER A 788 13.74 -43.34 34.63
N GLY A 789 12.71 -43.08 35.45
CA GLY A 789 12.21 -44.00 36.47
C GLY A 789 13.16 -44.17 37.65
N ARG A 790 14.21 -43.36 37.78
CA ARG A 790 15.19 -43.36 38.90
C ARG A 790 14.67 -42.48 40.02
N LEU A 791 13.55 -42.88 40.67
CA LEU A 791 12.81 -42.00 41.59
C LEU A 791 13.64 -41.64 42.85
N ALA A 792 14.45 -42.55 43.39
CA ALA A 792 15.28 -42.29 44.55
C ALA A 792 16.32 -41.18 44.30
N GLU A 793 16.92 -41.19 43.11
CA GLU A 793 17.92 -40.22 42.66
C GLU A 793 17.32 -38.86 42.27
N ALA A 794 16.02 -38.79 41.94
CA ALA A 794 15.35 -37.53 41.59
C ALA A 794 15.08 -36.62 42.80
N ARG A 795 14.90 -37.20 44.01
CA ARG A 795 14.42 -36.50 45.19
C ARG A 795 15.36 -35.37 45.64
N GLU A 796 16.63 -35.67 45.85
CA GLU A 796 17.61 -34.73 46.41
C GLU A 796 17.83 -33.54 45.46
N PRO A 797 18.05 -33.71 44.13
CA PRO A 797 18.16 -32.60 43.21
C PRO A 797 16.91 -31.69 43.18
N LEU A 798 15.68 -32.24 43.18
CA LEU A 798 14.45 -31.42 43.18
C LEU A 798 14.31 -30.63 44.47
N GLU A 799 14.58 -31.19 45.65
CA GLU A 799 14.58 -30.50 46.92
C GLU A 799 15.61 -29.39 46.96
N ARG A 800 16.84 -29.65 46.46
CA ARG A 800 17.90 -28.65 46.36
C ARG A 800 17.55 -27.50 45.42
N SER A 801 16.90 -27.80 44.30
CA SER A 801 16.41 -26.76 43.37
C SER A 801 15.36 -25.85 44.03
N ILE A 802 14.39 -26.41 44.76
CA ILE A 802 13.37 -25.62 45.46
C ILE A 802 14.02 -24.73 46.54
N GLU A 803 15.00 -25.26 47.30
CA GLU A 803 15.73 -24.52 48.33
C GLU A 803 16.48 -23.32 47.73
N LEU A 804 17.20 -23.51 46.63
CA LEU A 804 18.00 -22.46 45.96
C LEU A 804 17.13 -21.44 45.24
N GLY A 805 15.98 -21.84 44.65
CA GLY A 805 15.04 -20.98 43.97
C GLY A 805 14.14 -20.18 44.91
N ALA A 806 14.05 -20.58 46.20
CA ALA A 806 13.17 -19.96 47.18
C ALA A 806 13.53 -18.51 47.50
N GLY A 807 12.53 -17.80 48.05
CA GLY A 807 12.71 -16.40 48.46
C GLY A 807 12.74 -15.38 47.33
N GLY A 808 12.28 -15.76 46.15
CA GLY A 808 12.20 -14.87 44.99
C GLY A 808 13.47 -14.84 44.11
N VAL A 809 14.40 -15.76 44.31
CA VAL A 809 15.62 -15.90 43.48
C VAL A 809 15.26 -16.32 42.06
N CYS A 810 14.51 -17.43 41.90
CA CYS A 810 14.01 -17.87 40.59
C CYS A 810 12.62 -18.53 40.72
N PRO A 811 11.55 -17.74 40.86
CA PRO A 811 10.18 -18.24 41.08
C PRO A 811 9.66 -19.14 39.93
N PHE A 812 10.17 -18.96 38.74
CA PHE A 812 9.86 -19.78 37.58
C PHE A 812 10.37 -21.23 37.79
N VAL A 813 11.65 -21.39 38.09
CA VAL A 813 12.26 -22.70 38.36
C VAL A 813 11.75 -23.34 39.65
N GLU A 814 11.55 -22.55 40.72
CA GLU A 814 10.98 -23.03 42.00
C GLU A 814 9.63 -23.72 41.74
N SER A 815 8.70 -23.07 41.02
CA SER A 815 7.38 -23.66 40.77
C SER A 815 7.42 -24.87 39.83
N LEU A 816 8.32 -24.89 38.82
CA LEU A 816 8.52 -26.07 37.99
C LEU A 816 9.07 -27.26 38.81
N SER A 817 10.04 -27.00 39.69
CA SER A 817 10.62 -28.04 40.57
C SER A 817 9.59 -28.59 41.57
N MET A 818 8.66 -27.72 42.06
CA MET A 818 7.53 -28.18 42.86
C MET A 818 6.61 -29.11 42.07
N SER A 819 6.32 -28.80 40.80
CA SER A 819 5.49 -29.69 39.96
C SER A 819 6.18 -31.03 39.69
N CYS A 820 7.47 -31.02 39.39
CA CYS A 820 8.28 -32.26 39.23
C CYS A 820 8.30 -33.07 40.52
N LYS A 821 8.49 -32.43 41.71
CA LYS A 821 8.45 -33.12 43.00
C LYS A 821 7.05 -33.68 43.30
N GLY A 822 5.97 -32.97 42.89
CA GLY A 822 4.62 -33.49 43.01
C GLY A 822 4.42 -34.75 42.15
N MET A 823 4.92 -34.77 40.91
CA MET A 823 4.89 -35.98 40.08
C MET A 823 5.72 -37.13 40.67
N LEU A 824 6.90 -36.83 41.25
CA LEU A 824 7.72 -37.84 41.96
C LEU A 824 6.94 -38.48 43.11
N LEU A 825 6.33 -37.68 43.99
CA LEU A 825 5.51 -38.19 45.11
C LEU A 825 4.32 -39.04 44.62
N PHE A 826 3.67 -38.62 43.57
CA PHE A 826 2.60 -39.37 42.93
C PHE A 826 3.06 -40.74 42.41
N GLN A 827 4.21 -40.81 41.75
CA GLN A 827 4.77 -42.07 41.25
C GLN A 827 5.28 -42.98 42.39
N GLU A 828 5.71 -42.43 43.54
CA GLU A 828 6.07 -43.18 44.73
C GLU A 828 4.84 -43.69 45.50
N GLY A 829 3.63 -43.32 45.13
CA GLY A 829 2.37 -43.79 45.72
C GLY A 829 1.72 -42.79 46.71
N ASP A 830 2.31 -41.65 46.97
CA ASP A 830 1.70 -40.57 47.76
C ASP A 830 0.83 -39.68 46.88
N LEU A 831 -0.27 -40.24 46.41
CA LEU A 831 -1.13 -39.65 45.37
C LEU A 831 -1.73 -38.27 45.75
N ASP A 832 -2.16 -38.10 47.03
CA ASP A 832 -2.85 -36.91 47.47
C ASP A 832 -1.86 -35.76 47.71
N GLU A 833 -0.69 -36.04 48.27
CA GLU A 833 0.34 -35.00 48.46
C GLU A 833 0.96 -34.59 47.15
N GLY A 834 1.13 -35.53 46.21
CA GLY A 834 1.60 -35.26 44.87
C GLY A 834 0.67 -34.25 44.13
N VAL A 835 -0.64 -34.53 44.05
CA VAL A 835 -1.63 -33.64 43.45
C VAL A 835 -1.65 -32.29 44.13
N ARG A 836 -1.68 -32.25 45.47
CA ARG A 836 -1.70 -30.99 46.25
C ARG A 836 -0.48 -30.11 45.92
N LEU A 837 0.69 -30.68 45.79
CA LEU A 837 1.91 -29.94 45.49
C LEU A 837 1.89 -29.33 44.06
N VAL A 838 1.42 -30.10 43.07
CA VAL A 838 1.26 -29.57 41.69
C VAL A 838 0.18 -28.50 41.63
N GLU A 839 -0.96 -28.63 42.34
CA GLU A 839 -1.98 -27.60 42.43
C GLU A 839 -1.44 -26.31 43.05
N GLN A 840 -0.60 -26.38 44.09
CA GLN A 840 0.08 -25.24 44.69
C GLN A 840 1.03 -24.56 43.72
N ALA A 841 1.80 -25.32 42.95
CA ALA A 841 2.68 -24.81 41.92
C ALA A 841 1.87 -24.10 40.81
N LEU A 842 0.80 -24.72 40.32
CA LEU A 842 -0.09 -24.14 39.31
C LEU A 842 -0.71 -22.81 39.77
N GLN A 843 -1.17 -22.74 41.05
CA GLN A 843 -1.68 -21.46 41.60
C GLN A 843 -0.61 -20.35 41.61
N ALA A 844 0.66 -20.66 41.88
CA ALA A 844 1.75 -19.70 41.82
C ALA A 844 2.05 -19.25 40.39
N GLN A 845 2.01 -20.17 39.44
CA GLN A 845 2.20 -19.91 38.00
C GLN A 845 1.05 -19.07 37.42
N GLN A 846 -0.20 -19.39 37.75
CA GLN A 846 -1.37 -18.60 37.31
C GLN A 846 -1.35 -17.14 37.83
N ARG A 847 -0.85 -16.94 39.08
CA ARG A 847 -0.69 -15.56 39.62
C ARG A 847 0.35 -14.76 38.83
N ARG A 848 1.38 -15.40 38.31
CA ARG A 848 2.40 -14.77 37.46
C ARG A 848 2.02 -14.77 35.99
N LYS A 849 0.89 -15.40 35.60
CA LYS A 849 0.48 -15.63 34.21
C LYS A 849 1.57 -16.36 33.38
N ASP A 850 2.24 -17.27 34.01
CA ASP A 850 3.29 -18.10 33.43
C ASP A 850 2.61 -19.24 32.64
N CYS A 851 2.53 -19.07 31.32
CA CYS A 851 1.83 -20.00 30.43
C CYS A 851 2.65 -21.28 30.21
N GLU A 852 3.96 -21.17 30.03
CA GLU A 852 4.81 -22.33 29.70
C GLU A 852 4.81 -23.38 30.82
N VAL A 853 5.25 -23.00 32.02
CA VAL A 853 5.29 -23.89 33.16
C VAL A 853 3.88 -24.25 33.67
N GLY A 854 2.90 -23.33 33.51
CA GLY A 854 1.49 -23.59 33.78
C GLY A 854 0.92 -24.71 32.93
N GLY A 855 1.26 -24.74 31.63
CA GLY A 855 0.90 -25.81 30.70
C GLY A 855 1.46 -27.18 31.13
N ILE A 856 2.73 -27.20 31.56
CA ILE A 856 3.39 -28.44 32.10
C ILE A 856 2.66 -28.92 33.34
N SER A 857 2.35 -28.05 34.30
CA SER A 857 1.66 -28.43 35.53
C SER A 857 0.25 -28.97 35.26
N LEU A 858 -0.50 -28.37 34.33
CA LEU A 858 -1.79 -28.86 33.88
C LEU A 858 -1.70 -30.26 33.25
N SER A 859 -0.68 -30.52 32.41
CA SER A 859 -0.47 -31.87 31.84
C SER A 859 -0.15 -32.91 32.91
N PHE A 860 0.60 -32.55 33.96
CA PHE A 860 0.83 -33.42 35.08
C PHE A 860 -0.45 -33.74 35.83
N LEU A 861 -1.30 -32.76 36.14
CA LEU A 861 -2.59 -32.98 36.78
C LEU A 861 -3.53 -33.84 35.89
N ALA A 862 -3.46 -33.68 34.59
CA ALA A 862 -4.21 -34.50 33.64
C ALA A 862 -3.73 -35.97 33.71
N SER A 863 -2.42 -36.23 33.67
CA SER A 863 -1.83 -37.57 33.77
C SER A 863 -2.13 -38.22 35.10
N MET A 864 -2.09 -37.47 36.22
CA MET A 864 -2.48 -37.96 37.57
C MET A 864 -3.96 -38.31 37.63
N SER A 865 -4.86 -37.48 37.02
CA SER A 865 -6.29 -37.75 36.94
C SER A 865 -6.58 -38.99 36.09
N PHE A 866 -5.88 -39.16 34.96
CA PHE A 866 -5.94 -40.34 34.11
C PHE A 866 -5.58 -41.62 34.90
N ALA A 867 -4.47 -41.61 35.60
CA ALA A 867 -4.01 -42.73 36.41
C ALA A 867 -4.97 -43.10 37.57
N ARG A 868 -5.74 -42.16 38.09
CA ARG A 868 -6.82 -42.39 39.06
C ARG A 868 -8.13 -42.84 38.41
N GLY A 869 -8.24 -42.91 37.09
CA GLY A 869 -9.46 -43.26 36.37
C GLY A 869 -10.49 -42.12 36.24
N ASP A 870 -10.15 -40.89 36.61
CA ASP A 870 -11.01 -39.70 36.46
C ASP A 870 -10.77 -39.11 35.07
N LEU A 871 -11.32 -39.79 34.04
CA LEU A 871 -11.09 -39.45 32.65
C LEU A 871 -11.70 -38.11 32.23
N ASP A 872 -12.80 -37.70 32.86
CA ASP A 872 -13.41 -36.41 32.57
C ASP A 872 -12.52 -35.24 33.04
N ARG A 873 -11.99 -35.33 34.24
CA ARG A 873 -11.05 -34.31 34.77
C ARG A 873 -9.72 -34.33 34.02
N ALA A 874 -9.24 -35.46 33.61
CA ALA A 874 -8.05 -35.58 32.78
C ALA A 874 -8.22 -34.79 31.45
N ARG A 875 -9.38 -34.99 30.80
CA ARG A 875 -9.71 -34.29 29.55
C ARG A 875 -9.80 -32.78 29.74
N GLU A 876 -10.45 -32.29 30.82
CA GLU A 876 -10.50 -30.87 31.16
C GLU A 876 -9.10 -30.26 31.27
N PHE A 877 -8.21 -30.90 32.00
CA PHE A 877 -6.84 -30.43 32.19
C PHE A 877 -6.02 -30.48 30.90
N TYR A 878 -6.16 -31.49 30.04
CA TYR A 878 -5.47 -31.55 28.77
C TYR A 878 -5.95 -30.44 27.80
N VAL A 879 -7.23 -30.13 27.77
CA VAL A 879 -7.77 -29.02 26.94
C VAL A 879 -7.23 -27.68 27.43
N GLU A 880 -7.13 -27.46 28.75
CA GLU A 880 -6.58 -26.22 29.29
C GLU A 880 -5.05 -26.16 29.05
N SER A 881 -4.32 -27.27 29.19
CA SER A 881 -2.89 -27.35 28.88
C SER A 881 -2.62 -27.05 27.38
N GLU A 882 -3.37 -27.70 26.47
CA GLU A 882 -3.27 -27.42 25.01
C GLU A 882 -3.42 -25.95 24.71
N ARG A 883 -4.50 -25.30 25.23
CA ARG A 883 -4.75 -23.87 25.06
C ARG A 883 -3.58 -23.01 25.58
N THR A 884 -3.03 -23.36 26.72
CA THR A 884 -1.97 -22.61 27.37
C THR A 884 -0.67 -22.65 26.55
N PHE A 885 -0.31 -23.79 25.99
CA PHE A 885 0.84 -23.96 25.11
C PHE A 885 0.60 -23.27 23.74
N GLU A 886 -0.64 -23.29 23.22
CA GLU A 886 -0.99 -22.55 22.00
C GLU A 886 -0.80 -21.03 22.18
N GLU A 887 -1.09 -20.46 23.34
CA GLU A 887 -0.88 -19.03 23.65
C GLU A 887 0.59 -18.62 23.57
N VAL A 888 1.51 -19.50 24.03
CA VAL A 888 2.98 -19.27 23.93
C VAL A 888 3.49 -19.63 22.55
N GLY A 889 2.80 -20.53 21.86
CA GLY A 889 3.18 -21.10 20.55
C GLY A 889 4.20 -22.23 20.66
N ASP A 890 4.17 -22.99 21.76
CA ASP A 890 4.95 -24.22 21.93
C ASP A 890 4.29 -25.37 21.18
N ARG A 891 4.64 -25.51 19.90
CA ARG A 891 4.09 -26.54 19.01
C ARG A 891 4.46 -27.96 19.41
N PRO A 892 5.71 -28.27 19.84
CA PRO A 892 6.08 -29.57 20.38
C PRO A 892 5.21 -30.04 21.56
N GLU A 893 4.99 -29.18 22.55
CA GLU A 893 4.17 -29.50 23.73
C GLU A 893 2.67 -29.60 23.39
N VAL A 894 2.17 -28.76 22.50
CA VAL A 894 0.79 -28.88 21.93
C VAL A 894 0.59 -30.30 21.36
N ALA A 895 1.52 -30.76 20.52
CA ALA A 895 1.42 -32.08 19.90
C ALA A 895 1.48 -33.22 20.94
N ARG A 896 2.33 -33.10 21.98
CA ARG A 896 2.45 -34.06 23.07
C ARG A 896 1.13 -34.16 23.84
N VAL A 897 0.57 -33.03 24.25
CA VAL A 897 -0.70 -32.97 25.01
C VAL A 897 -1.87 -33.50 24.16
N GLN A 898 -1.91 -33.23 22.88
CA GLN A 898 -2.92 -33.81 21.97
C GLN A 898 -2.79 -35.32 21.90
N CYS A 899 -1.55 -35.86 21.89
CA CYS A 899 -1.33 -37.29 21.87
C CYS A 899 -1.85 -37.95 23.18
N GLU A 900 -1.54 -37.38 24.33
CA GLU A 900 -2.00 -37.86 25.65
C GLU A 900 -3.53 -37.73 25.80
N ALA A 901 -4.14 -36.63 25.31
CA ALA A 901 -5.59 -36.47 25.25
C ALA A 901 -6.25 -37.53 24.36
N GLY A 902 -5.59 -37.92 23.24
CA GLY A 902 -6.06 -39.01 22.37
C GLY A 902 -6.14 -40.34 23.11
N TRP A 903 -5.11 -40.69 23.90
CA TRP A 903 -5.13 -41.90 24.76
C TRP A 903 -6.22 -41.80 25.83
N THR A 904 -6.46 -40.63 26.41
CA THR A 904 -7.53 -40.44 27.38
C THR A 904 -8.91 -40.67 26.77
N ALA A 905 -9.14 -40.18 25.55
CA ALA A 905 -10.38 -40.40 24.82
C ALA A 905 -10.56 -41.89 24.46
N LEU A 906 -9.51 -42.59 24.07
CA LEU A 906 -9.53 -44.02 23.80
C LEU A 906 -9.88 -44.84 25.04
N ALA A 907 -9.30 -44.50 26.22
CA ALA A 907 -9.61 -45.11 27.51
C ALA A 907 -11.05 -44.84 27.96
N ALA A 908 -11.66 -43.70 27.52
CA ALA A 908 -13.06 -43.37 27.75
C ALA A 908 -14.02 -44.06 26.78
N ASP A 909 -13.58 -45.04 25.96
CA ASP A 909 -14.33 -45.75 24.94
C ASP A 909 -14.93 -44.84 23.85
N ASP A 910 -14.21 -43.73 23.48
CA ASP A 910 -14.53 -42.80 22.42
C ASP A 910 -13.45 -42.82 21.30
N PRO A 911 -13.43 -43.83 20.45
CA PRO A 911 -12.43 -43.95 19.38
C PRO A 911 -12.56 -42.86 18.32
N ALA A 912 -13.75 -42.29 18.13
CA ALA A 912 -13.96 -41.19 17.18
C ALA A 912 -13.25 -39.91 17.62
N ALA A 913 -13.42 -39.51 18.88
CA ALA A 913 -12.69 -38.35 19.46
C ALA A 913 -11.18 -38.65 19.51
N ALA A 914 -10.76 -39.87 19.92
CA ALA A 914 -9.35 -40.26 19.92
C ALA A 914 -8.72 -40.14 18.52
N GLY A 915 -9.37 -40.68 17.49
CA GLY A 915 -8.88 -40.62 16.12
C GLY A 915 -8.77 -39.18 15.56
N ALA A 916 -9.71 -38.30 15.93
CA ALA A 916 -9.62 -36.87 15.58
C ALA A 916 -8.42 -36.19 16.24
N THR A 917 -8.18 -36.51 17.54
CA THR A 917 -7.10 -35.90 18.35
C THR A 917 -5.72 -36.40 17.91
N PHE A 918 -5.54 -37.72 17.67
CA PHE A 918 -4.29 -38.23 17.15
C PHE A 918 -3.96 -37.72 15.73
N ARG A 919 -4.97 -37.48 14.87
CA ARG A 919 -4.71 -36.87 13.57
C ARG A 919 -4.17 -35.45 13.73
N ARG A 920 -4.71 -34.63 14.65
CA ARG A 920 -4.15 -33.31 14.95
C ARG A 920 -2.72 -33.40 15.46
N ALA A 921 -2.46 -34.30 16.43
CA ALA A 921 -1.12 -34.56 16.94
C ALA A 921 -0.13 -34.96 15.83
N LEU A 922 -0.56 -35.89 14.92
CA LEU A 922 0.25 -36.32 13.78
C LEU A 922 0.66 -35.14 12.91
N LEU A 923 -0.31 -34.27 12.51
CA LEU A 923 -0.05 -33.10 11.69
C LEU A 923 0.88 -32.11 12.40
N THR A 924 0.66 -31.88 13.69
CA THR A 924 1.53 -30.96 14.47
C THR A 924 2.95 -31.52 14.61
N TYR A 925 3.12 -32.82 14.83
CA TYR A 925 4.46 -33.43 14.88
C TYR A 925 5.19 -33.44 13.53
N GLU A 926 4.46 -33.54 12.41
CA GLU A 926 5.04 -33.33 11.07
C GLU A 926 5.55 -31.90 10.87
N GLU A 927 4.75 -30.89 11.29
CA GLU A 927 5.16 -29.48 11.22
C GLU A 927 6.44 -29.18 11.99
N VAL A 928 6.60 -29.81 13.17
CA VAL A 928 7.79 -29.60 14.01
C VAL A 928 8.94 -30.59 13.68
N GLY A 929 8.74 -31.50 12.74
CA GLY A 929 9.77 -32.45 12.30
C GLY A 929 10.23 -33.44 13.37
N SER A 930 9.33 -33.97 14.22
CA SER A 930 9.62 -34.91 15.30
C SER A 930 9.31 -36.34 14.89
N PRO A 931 10.27 -37.17 14.45
CA PRO A 931 10.02 -38.57 14.05
C PRO A 931 9.45 -39.42 15.18
N ARG A 932 9.91 -39.19 16.43
CA ARG A 932 9.40 -39.88 17.62
C ARG A 932 7.94 -39.55 17.85
N GLY A 933 7.58 -38.25 17.89
CA GLY A 933 6.20 -37.79 18.09
C GLY A 933 5.27 -38.25 16.99
N THR A 934 5.73 -38.19 15.73
CA THR A 934 5.01 -38.73 14.57
C THR A 934 4.71 -40.22 14.74
N GLY A 935 5.72 -41.04 15.16
CA GLY A 935 5.54 -42.46 15.43
C GLY A 935 4.54 -42.74 16.56
N LEU A 936 4.58 -41.96 17.65
CA LEU A 936 3.64 -42.09 18.77
C LEU A 936 2.20 -41.76 18.36
N ALA A 937 1.99 -40.69 17.56
CA ALA A 937 0.67 -40.34 17.05
C ALA A 937 0.12 -41.40 16.07
N MET A 938 0.98 -41.96 15.20
CA MET A 938 0.62 -43.09 14.32
C MET A 938 0.26 -44.33 15.12
N LEU A 939 1.00 -44.64 16.22
CA LEU A 939 0.68 -45.73 17.10
C LEU A 939 -0.69 -45.58 17.76
N GLY A 940 -1.04 -44.35 18.20
CA GLY A 940 -2.38 -44.01 18.67
C GLY A 940 -3.47 -44.24 17.62
N LEU A 941 -3.21 -43.85 16.36
CA LEU A 941 -4.12 -44.13 15.27
C LEU A 941 -4.28 -45.61 14.97
N ALA A 942 -3.21 -46.38 15.07
CA ALA A 942 -3.26 -47.86 14.96
C ALA A 942 -4.15 -48.46 16.07
N ALA A 943 -4.03 -47.99 17.32
CA ALA A 943 -4.88 -48.39 18.43
C ALA A 943 -6.37 -48.03 18.19
N VAL A 944 -6.68 -46.89 17.61
CA VAL A 944 -8.05 -46.54 17.23
C VAL A 944 -8.62 -47.48 16.17
N GLU A 945 -7.86 -47.78 15.11
CA GLU A 945 -8.29 -48.72 14.07
C GLU A 945 -8.52 -50.14 14.63
N ALA A 946 -7.71 -50.56 15.61
CA ALA A 946 -7.90 -51.80 16.31
C ALA A 946 -9.21 -51.84 17.15
N ALA A 947 -9.47 -50.74 17.89
CA ALA A 947 -10.70 -50.60 18.68
C ALA A 947 -11.97 -50.54 17.82
N GLU A 948 -11.89 -49.99 16.62
CA GLU A 948 -12.98 -49.97 15.66
C GLU A 948 -13.13 -51.27 14.82
N GLY A 949 -12.34 -52.32 15.14
CA GLY A 949 -12.45 -53.65 14.50
C GLY A 949 -11.86 -53.72 13.09
N ARG A 950 -10.89 -52.90 12.76
CA ARG A 950 -10.14 -52.84 11.48
C ARG A 950 -8.68 -53.33 11.63
N PRO A 951 -8.43 -54.61 11.90
CA PRO A 951 -7.10 -55.11 12.26
C PRO A 951 -6.06 -54.94 11.16
N GLU A 952 -6.43 -55.05 9.90
CA GLU A 952 -5.49 -54.90 8.78
C GLU A 952 -4.89 -53.49 8.72
N ARG A 953 -5.75 -52.46 8.91
CA ARG A 953 -5.30 -51.06 8.99
C ARG A 953 -4.48 -50.80 10.22
N ALA A 954 -4.88 -51.34 11.37
CA ALA A 954 -4.13 -51.23 12.61
C ALA A 954 -2.69 -51.77 12.46
N VAL A 955 -2.54 -52.93 11.85
CA VAL A 955 -1.22 -53.58 11.58
C VAL A 955 -0.40 -52.74 10.58
N ALA A 956 -1.00 -52.26 9.50
CA ALA A 956 -0.28 -51.44 8.52
C ALA A 956 0.28 -50.14 9.14
N ILE A 957 -0.57 -49.37 9.87
CA ILE A 957 -0.19 -48.10 10.50
C ILE A 957 0.81 -48.34 11.64
N GLY A 958 0.59 -49.34 12.51
CA GLY A 958 1.48 -49.67 13.62
C GLY A 958 2.87 -50.14 13.16
N SER A 959 2.93 -50.93 12.08
CA SER A 959 4.22 -51.33 11.51
C SER A 959 4.95 -50.16 10.84
N ALA A 960 4.24 -49.22 10.24
CA ALA A 960 4.82 -47.97 9.72
C ALA A 960 5.37 -47.08 10.84
N ALA A 961 4.64 -46.98 11.97
CA ALA A 961 5.10 -46.25 13.16
C ALA A 961 6.42 -46.83 13.71
N GLN A 962 6.47 -48.16 13.85
CA GLN A 962 7.70 -48.88 14.31
C GLN A 962 8.87 -48.64 13.34
N ALA A 963 8.66 -48.84 12.03
CA ALA A 963 9.70 -48.61 11.03
C ALA A 963 10.21 -47.15 11.00
N LEU A 964 9.34 -46.14 11.24
CA LEU A 964 9.72 -44.74 11.33
C LEU A 964 10.61 -44.48 12.56
N THR A 965 10.21 -44.99 13.75
CA THR A 965 10.94 -44.77 15.00
C THR A 965 12.25 -45.55 15.04
N GLU A 966 12.31 -46.77 14.49
CA GLU A 966 13.56 -47.54 14.36
C GLU A 966 14.58 -46.82 13.47
N ARG A 967 14.15 -46.26 12.33
CA ARG A 967 15.02 -45.46 11.47
C ARG A 967 15.55 -44.21 12.17
N ALA A 968 14.77 -43.62 13.06
CA ALA A 968 15.17 -42.49 13.89
C ALA A 968 15.99 -42.88 15.13
N GLY A 969 16.25 -44.20 15.38
CA GLY A 969 16.98 -44.67 16.55
C GLY A 969 16.23 -44.51 17.87
N VAL A 970 14.90 -44.48 17.85
CA VAL A 970 14.04 -44.19 19.01
C VAL A 970 13.14 -45.38 19.31
N VAL A 971 12.90 -45.68 20.58
CA VAL A 971 11.95 -46.72 20.99
C VAL A 971 10.52 -46.23 20.84
N CYS A 972 9.67 -47.03 20.18
CA CYS A 972 8.26 -46.76 19.97
C CYS A 972 7.45 -47.37 21.12
N ASP A 973 7.40 -46.69 22.26
CA ASP A 973 6.56 -47.12 23.41
C ASP A 973 5.90 -45.86 24.02
N HIS A 974 4.64 -45.97 24.41
CA HIS A 974 3.91 -44.83 25.00
C HIS A 974 3.63 -45.11 26.48
N PRO A 975 3.98 -44.13 27.39
CA PRO A 975 3.79 -44.30 28.82
C PRO A 975 2.33 -44.60 29.27
N MET A 976 1.33 -44.03 28.53
CA MET A 976 -0.08 -44.22 28.86
C MET A 976 -0.67 -45.55 28.36
N ASP A 977 -0.02 -46.20 27.42
CA ASP A 977 -0.40 -47.55 26.95
C ASP A 977 0.83 -48.39 26.56
N PRO A 978 1.57 -48.89 27.54
CA PRO A 978 2.80 -49.63 27.26
C PRO A 978 2.56 -50.98 26.56
N GLY A 979 1.32 -51.48 26.48
CA GLY A 979 0.99 -52.72 25.80
C GLY A 979 0.47 -52.56 24.37
N VAL A 980 0.49 -51.34 23.79
CA VAL A 980 -0.06 -51.10 22.45
C VAL A 980 0.71 -51.82 21.35
N VAL A 981 2.03 -51.88 21.46
CA VAL A 981 2.91 -52.60 20.51
C VAL A 981 2.62 -54.09 20.54
N ASP A 982 2.53 -54.69 21.76
CA ASP A 982 2.22 -56.10 21.94
C ASP A 982 0.85 -56.45 21.34
N ARG A 983 -0.17 -55.64 21.53
CA ARG A 983 -1.51 -55.81 20.91
C ARG A 983 -1.46 -55.76 19.39
N ILE A 984 -0.66 -54.89 18.78
CA ILE A 984 -0.48 -54.85 17.33
C ILE A 984 0.22 -56.16 16.83
N GLU A 985 1.20 -56.70 17.56
CA GLU A 985 1.83 -57.98 17.23
C GLU A 985 0.86 -59.18 17.38
N GLU A 986 -0.01 -59.18 18.40
CA GLU A 986 -1.08 -60.15 18.51
C GLU A 986 -2.04 -60.08 17.30
N LEU A 987 -2.45 -58.88 16.84
CA LEU A 987 -3.26 -58.70 15.66
C LEU A 987 -2.58 -59.22 14.38
N LYS A 988 -1.26 -59.02 14.23
CA LYS A 988 -0.48 -59.62 13.13
C LYS A 988 -0.61 -61.12 13.10
N SER A 989 -0.59 -61.76 14.28
CA SER A 989 -0.72 -63.22 14.40
C SER A 989 -2.12 -63.75 14.07
N ALA A 990 -3.15 -62.94 14.19
CA ALA A 990 -4.52 -63.26 13.90
C ALA A 990 -4.91 -63.09 12.43
N ILE A 991 -4.14 -62.38 11.63
CA ILE A 991 -4.36 -62.13 10.20
C ILE A 991 -3.66 -63.22 9.35
N PRO A 992 -4.21 -63.63 8.16
CA PRO A 992 -3.52 -64.59 7.29
C PRO A 992 -2.14 -64.14 6.86
N ALA A 993 -1.12 -65.03 6.97
CA ALA A 993 0.29 -64.70 6.73
C ALA A 993 0.56 -64.10 5.34
N ALA A 994 -0.20 -64.42 4.31
CA ALA A 994 -0.07 -63.83 2.97
C ALA A 994 -0.49 -62.34 2.96
N THR A 995 -1.53 -61.98 3.72
CA THR A 995 -2.00 -60.60 3.90
C THR A 995 -1.01 -59.80 4.70
N VAL A 996 -0.49 -60.35 5.82
CA VAL A 996 0.53 -59.69 6.63
C VAL A 996 1.80 -59.42 5.81
N GLY A 997 2.24 -60.38 4.98
CA GLY A 997 3.40 -60.16 4.11
C GLY A 997 3.24 -59.00 3.13
N GLY A 998 2.05 -58.81 2.57
CA GLY A 998 1.73 -57.67 1.72
C GLY A 998 1.69 -56.33 2.46
N LEU A 999 1.08 -56.31 3.66
CA LEU A 999 1.03 -55.12 4.52
C LEU A 999 2.43 -54.68 4.98
N LEU A 1000 3.26 -55.60 5.41
CA LEU A 1000 4.62 -55.30 5.87
C LEU A 1000 5.57 -54.85 4.75
N ALA A 1001 5.40 -55.37 3.53
CA ALA A 1001 6.21 -54.97 2.36
C ALA A 1001 5.95 -53.48 1.98
N GLY A 1002 4.74 -52.96 2.21
CA GLY A 1002 4.39 -51.54 1.99
C GLY A 1002 4.61 -50.62 3.21
N ALA A 1003 4.54 -51.20 4.45
CA ALA A 1003 4.53 -50.41 5.69
C ALA A 1003 5.81 -49.58 5.90
N SER A 1004 6.99 -50.12 5.52
CA SER A 1004 8.25 -49.39 5.64
C SER A 1004 8.39 -48.13 4.75
N GLU A 1005 7.53 -48.00 3.75
CA GLU A 1005 7.52 -46.89 2.81
C GLU A 1005 6.38 -45.91 3.08
N LEU A 1006 5.44 -46.24 4.00
CA LEU A 1006 4.30 -45.35 4.31
C LEU A 1006 4.79 -44.08 5.00
N THR A 1007 4.37 -42.96 4.43
CA THR A 1007 4.54 -41.62 5.03
C THR A 1007 3.32 -41.27 5.90
N PRO A 1008 3.42 -40.28 6.81
CA PRO A 1008 2.26 -39.76 7.54
C PRO A 1008 1.09 -39.35 6.62
N ALA A 1009 1.38 -38.77 5.46
CA ALA A 1009 0.37 -38.41 4.45
C ALA A 1009 -0.36 -39.64 3.91
N ASP A 1010 0.36 -40.76 3.70
CA ASP A 1010 -0.24 -42.04 3.27
C ASP A 1010 -1.12 -42.64 4.38
N VAL A 1011 -0.73 -42.49 5.64
CA VAL A 1011 -1.54 -42.93 6.81
C VAL A 1011 -2.85 -42.13 6.85
N LEU A 1012 -2.80 -40.80 6.67
CA LEU A 1012 -3.99 -39.95 6.60
C LEU A 1012 -4.89 -40.31 5.41
N ALA A 1013 -4.30 -40.67 4.27
CA ALA A 1013 -5.05 -41.14 3.09
C ALA A 1013 -5.76 -42.50 3.37
N ILE A 1014 -5.06 -43.46 4.01
CA ILE A 1014 -5.65 -44.73 4.43
C ILE A 1014 -6.87 -44.50 5.35
N LEU A 1015 -6.76 -43.53 6.28
CA LEU A 1015 -7.83 -43.21 7.22
C LEU A 1015 -9.01 -42.49 6.57
N SER A 1016 -8.81 -41.78 5.43
CA SER A 1016 -9.86 -41.08 4.70
C SER A 1016 -10.58 -41.94 3.66
N ASP A 1017 -10.02 -43.07 3.26
CA ASP A 1017 -10.61 -43.95 2.24
C ASP A 1017 -11.68 -44.87 2.85
N ASN A 1018 -12.95 -44.43 2.80
CA ASN A 1018 -14.16 -45.15 3.25
C ASN A 1018 -14.56 -46.31 2.31
N ARG A 1019 -13.77 -46.68 1.28
CA ARG A 1019 -14.16 -47.65 0.24
C ARG A 1019 -13.70 -49.07 0.45
N ALA A 1020 -12.99 -49.34 1.55
CA ALA A 1020 -12.53 -50.71 1.90
C ALA A 1020 -13.12 -51.15 3.26
N ALA A 1021 -14.46 -51.33 3.30
CA ALA A 1021 -15.16 -52.07 4.35
C ALA A 1021 -15.81 -53.28 3.68
#